data_fedcde8bd194ab3fbd4b3691237d3ee5
#
_entry.id   fedcde8bd194ab3fbd4b3691237d3ee5
#
_cell.length_a   1.000
_cell.length_b   1.000
_cell.length_c   1.000
_cell.angle_alpha   90.00
_cell.angle_beta   90.00
_cell.angle_gamma   90.00
#
_symmetry.space_group_name_H-M   'P 1'
#
loop_
_entity.id
_entity.type
_entity.pdbx_description
1 polymer ?
#
loop_
_entity_poly.entity_id
_entity_poly.type
_entity_poly.pdbx_seq_one_letter_code
_entity_poly.pdbx_strand_id
1 'polypeptide(L)'
;MTVKEKIDRLRAELHQHNYNYYVLNAPEISDKEFDDLMHELQDLEKEHPEYQDDNSPTMRVGSDLNKNFTQVAHKYPMLSLGNTYSENEVTDFYERVKKALNEDFEICCELKYDGTSISLTYEDGKLVRAVTRGDGEKGDDVTDNVKTIRTIPLVLHGNYPKSFEIRGEILMPWVVFEELNREKEAREEPLFANPRNAASGTLKLQNSTIVASRKLDAYLYYLLGEELPCDGHYENLQAAASWGFKTSEHTRKAHSLEEVFEYINYWDTERKNLPVATDGIVLKVNSLRQQKNLGFTAKSPRWAIAYKFQAERALTRLNRVTYQVGRTGTVTPVANLDPVQLSGTIVKRASLHNADIIEGLDLHIGDMVYVEKGGEIIPKITGVDKDARSMLIGEKVKFITHCPECGSKLIRFEGEAAHYCPNETACPPQIKGKIEHFISRKAMNIDGLGPETVDMFYRLGLIKDTADLYQLKTDDIKNLERMGEKSAENIVNGIAASKEVPFERVLFALGIRFVGETVAKKIAKSFTDIEELENADLEKLKNIDEIGEKIAQSIITYFSNPANRELVERLKSNGLQLHRTEEDLSGYTDKLAGQSIVISGVFTHHSRDEYKEMIEKNGGKNVGSISSKTSFILAGENMGPAKLEKAQKLGVKIMSEDEFLALIS
;
A
#
# COMPACT_ATOMS: atom_id res chain seq x y z
N MET A 1 1.39 -30.52 -42.03
CA MET A 1 1.18 -29.67 -40.84
C MET A 1 -0.29 -29.80 -40.46
N THR A 2 -0.58 -30.26 -39.26
CA THR A 2 -1.96 -30.34 -38.75
C THR A 2 -2.48 -28.90 -38.45
N VAL A 3 -3.78 -28.74 -38.32
CA VAL A 3 -4.38 -27.41 -37.95
C VAL A 3 -3.83 -26.94 -36.61
N LYS A 4 -3.70 -27.84 -35.65
CA LYS A 4 -3.11 -27.52 -34.35
C LYS A 4 -1.67 -27.04 -34.46
N GLU A 5 -0.82 -27.73 -35.21
CA GLU A 5 0.57 -27.33 -35.46
C GLU A 5 0.64 -25.90 -36.11
N LYS A 6 -0.31 -25.61 -37.00
CA LYS A 6 -0.39 -24.29 -37.65
C LYS A 6 -0.77 -23.19 -36.65
N ILE A 7 -1.77 -23.43 -35.79
CA ILE A 7 -2.18 -22.52 -34.73
C ILE A 7 -1.03 -22.27 -33.75
N ASP A 8 -0.37 -23.31 -33.29
CA ASP A 8 0.73 -23.20 -32.33
C ASP A 8 1.92 -22.42 -32.90
N ARG A 9 2.22 -22.64 -34.20
CA ARG A 9 3.26 -21.86 -34.90
C ARG A 9 2.89 -20.38 -35.02
N LEU A 10 1.68 -20.03 -35.45
CA LEU A 10 1.23 -18.65 -35.57
C LEU A 10 1.23 -17.91 -34.23
N ARG A 11 0.82 -18.60 -33.14
CA ARG A 11 0.92 -18.04 -31.80
C ARG A 11 2.36 -17.70 -31.41
N ALA A 12 3.28 -18.64 -31.60
CA ALA A 12 4.69 -18.43 -31.29
C ALA A 12 5.30 -17.29 -32.10
N GLU A 13 5.00 -17.24 -33.41
CA GLU A 13 5.48 -16.19 -34.32
C GLU A 13 4.94 -14.81 -33.94
N LEU A 14 3.64 -14.67 -33.66
CA LEU A 14 3.02 -13.45 -33.23
C LEU A 14 3.50 -12.97 -31.84
N HIS A 15 3.75 -13.88 -30.90
CA HIS A 15 4.37 -13.52 -29.62
C HIS A 15 5.77 -12.95 -29.82
N GLN A 16 6.58 -13.55 -30.70
CA GLN A 16 7.93 -13.08 -31.00
C GLN A 16 7.91 -11.70 -31.67
N HIS A 17 7.04 -11.48 -32.67
CA HIS A 17 6.92 -10.19 -33.33
C HIS A 17 6.41 -9.08 -32.38
N ASN A 18 5.47 -9.43 -31.49
CA ASN A 18 5.01 -8.52 -30.46
C ASN A 18 6.15 -8.13 -29.50
N TYR A 19 6.98 -9.08 -29.08
CA TYR A 19 8.14 -8.83 -28.24
C TYR A 19 9.17 -7.94 -28.96
N ASN A 20 9.52 -8.26 -30.20
CA ASN A 20 10.46 -7.50 -31.00
C ASN A 20 10.00 -6.04 -31.16
N TYR A 21 8.72 -5.83 -31.44
CA TYR A 21 8.16 -4.49 -31.66
C TYR A 21 8.06 -3.67 -30.37
N TYR A 22 7.38 -4.21 -29.32
CA TYR A 22 6.99 -3.43 -28.14
C TYR A 22 8.04 -3.42 -27.01
N VAL A 23 8.91 -4.42 -26.95
CA VAL A 23 9.92 -4.53 -25.88
C VAL A 23 11.31 -4.19 -26.42
N LEU A 24 11.70 -4.73 -27.56
CA LEU A 24 13.03 -4.50 -28.15
C LEU A 24 13.10 -3.28 -29.07
N ASN A 25 11.98 -2.66 -29.45
CA ASN A 25 11.91 -1.60 -30.47
C ASN A 25 12.63 -1.97 -31.78
N ALA A 26 12.59 -3.23 -32.17
CA ALA A 26 13.27 -3.80 -33.32
C ALA A 26 12.30 -4.64 -34.17
N PRO A 27 11.29 -4.04 -34.85
CA PRO A 27 10.33 -4.76 -35.66
C PRO A 27 11.01 -5.43 -36.85
N GLU A 28 10.67 -6.72 -37.11
CA GLU A 28 11.18 -7.50 -38.24
C GLU A 28 10.18 -7.61 -39.37
N ILE A 29 8.90 -7.31 -39.13
CA ILE A 29 7.81 -7.30 -40.11
C ILE A 29 7.06 -5.97 -40.06
N SER A 30 6.32 -5.67 -41.11
CA SER A 30 5.44 -4.49 -41.14
C SER A 30 4.16 -4.71 -40.35
N ASP A 31 3.50 -3.61 -39.96
CA ASP A 31 2.21 -3.66 -39.25
C ASP A 31 1.16 -4.45 -40.04
N LYS A 32 1.17 -4.33 -41.38
CA LYS A 32 0.26 -5.06 -42.25
C LYS A 32 0.51 -6.58 -42.17
N GLU A 33 1.76 -7.00 -42.26
CA GLU A 33 2.12 -8.42 -42.17
C GLU A 33 1.73 -9.01 -40.79
N PHE A 34 1.92 -8.24 -39.73
CA PHE A 34 1.48 -8.62 -38.39
C PHE A 34 -0.05 -8.78 -38.32
N ASP A 35 -0.81 -7.84 -38.86
CA ASP A 35 -2.27 -7.87 -38.91
C ASP A 35 -2.78 -9.06 -39.74
N ASP A 36 -2.16 -9.36 -40.88
CA ASP A 36 -2.52 -10.50 -41.72
C ASP A 36 -2.32 -11.83 -40.96
N LEU A 37 -1.20 -12.01 -40.25
CA LEU A 37 -0.94 -13.19 -39.40
C LEU A 37 -1.94 -13.28 -38.25
N MET A 38 -2.30 -12.14 -37.64
CA MET A 38 -3.27 -12.08 -36.54
C MET A 38 -4.68 -12.48 -37.01
N HIS A 39 -5.12 -12.02 -38.18
CA HIS A 39 -6.40 -12.40 -38.76
C HIS A 39 -6.44 -13.90 -39.09
N GLU A 40 -5.36 -14.44 -39.68
CA GLU A 40 -5.25 -15.88 -39.97
C GLU A 40 -5.40 -16.71 -38.70
N LEU A 41 -4.74 -16.30 -37.59
CA LEU A 41 -4.86 -16.98 -36.29
C LEU A 41 -6.29 -16.88 -35.73
N GLN A 42 -6.92 -15.69 -35.79
CA GLN A 42 -8.30 -15.49 -35.33
C GLN A 42 -9.29 -16.38 -36.06
N ASP A 43 -9.17 -16.50 -37.38
CA ASP A 43 -10.05 -17.35 -38.18
C ASP A 43 -9.88 -18.84 -37.81
N LEU A 44 -8.63 -19.29 -37.68
CA LEU A 44 -8.36 -20.68 -37.27
C LEU A 44 -8.85 -20.98 -35.85
N GLU A 45 -8.67 -20.10 -34.90
CA GLU A 45 -9.17 -20.28 -33.52
C GLU A 45 -10.70 -20.28 -33.47
N LYS A 46 -11.37 -19.48 -34.30
CA LYS A 46 -12.83 -19.46 -34.43
C LYS A 46 -13.38 -20.73 -35.05
N GLU A 47 -12.69 -21.28 -36.04
CA GLU A 47 -13.08 -22.54 -36.71
C GLU A 47 -12.79 -23.77 -35.82
N HIS A 48 -11.81 -23.66 -34.92
CA HIS A 48 -11.31 -24.73 -34.05
C HIS A 48 -11.32 -24.34 -32.57
N PRO A 49 -12.48 -24.12 -31.95
CA PRO A 49 -12.60 -23.70 -30.55
C PRO A 49 -12.01 -24.72 -29.55
N GLU A 50 -11.82 -25.99 -29.96
CA GLU A 50 -11.14 -27.02 -29.17
C GLU A 50 -9.67 -26.73 -28.89
N TYR A 51 -9.05 -25.80 -29.65
CA TYR A 51 -7.66 -25.36 -29.45
C TYR A 51 -7.55 -23.98 -28.81
N GLN A 52 -8.64 -23.49 -28.18
CA GLN A 52 -8.64 -22.20 -27.52
C GLN A 52 -7.54 -22.15 -26.44
N ASP A 53 -6.84 -21.04 -26.36
CA ASP A 53 -5.81 -20.76 -25.34
C ASP A 53 -5.99 -19.33 -24.82
N ASP A 54 -6.19 -19.19 -23.51
CA ASP A 54 -6.40 -17.89 -22.84
C ASP A 54 -5.18 -16.96 -22.97
N ASN A 55 -4.03 -17.49 -23.34
CA ASN A 55 -2.82 -16.73 -23.58
C ASN A 55 -2.48 -16.58 -25.09
N SER A 56 -3.42 -16.88 -26.00
CA SER A 56 -3.24 -16.57 -27.41
C SER A 56 -3.04 -15.08 -27.65
N PRO A 57 -2.20 -14.67 -28.63
CA PRO A 57 -2.10 -13.26 -29.07
C PRO A 57 -3.45 -12.63 -29.40
N THR A 58 -4.44 -13.40 -29.83
CA THR A 58 -5.80 -12.96 -30.15
C THR A 58 -6.57 -12.47 -28.92
N MET A 59 -6.22 -12.91 -27.70
CA MET A 59 -6.83 -12.48 -26.45
C MET A 59 -6.44 -11.05 -26.04
N ARG A 60 -5.46 -10.44 -26.72
CA ARG A 60 -5.08 -9.02 -26.49
C ARG A 60 -6.10 -8.00 -27.01
N VAL A 61 -7.09 -8.45 -27.76
CA VAL A 61 -8.10 -7.55 -28.39
C VAL A 61 -9.16 -7.08 -27.38
N GLY A 62 -9.29 -7.74 -26.24
CA GLY A 62 -10.28 -7.41 -25.22
C GLY A 62 -11.70 -7.88 -25.52
N SER A 63 -12.55 -7.93 -24.52
CA SER A 63 -13.97 -8.27 -24.62
C SER A 63 -14.89 -7.18 -24.08
N ASP A 64 -16.13 -7.10 -24.57
CA ASP A 64 -17.07 -6.01 -24.24
C ASP A 64 -17.71 -6.12 -22.84
N LEU A 65 -17.52 -7.22 -22.11
CA LEU A 65 -18.26 -7.51 -20.88
C LEU A 65 -17.33 -8.12 -19.80
N ASN A 66 -16.76 -7.27 -18.96
CA ASN A 66 -16.26 -7.69 -17.66
C ASN A 66 -17.27 -7.31 -16.57
N LYS A 67 -17.75 -8.31 -15.83
CA LYS A 67 -18.50 -8.11 -14.58
C LYS A 67 -17.51 -7.61 -13.51
N ASN A 68 -18.00 -6.99 -12.42
CA ASN A 68 -17.21 -6.45 -11.30
C ASN A 68 -15.97 -7.30 -10.99
N PHE A 69 -14.82 -6.61 -10.82
CA PHE A 69 -13.54 -7.27 -10.52
C PHE A 69 -13.62 -8.11 -9.24
N THR A 70 -13.19 -9.36 -9.32
CA THR A 70 -13.08 -10.25 -8.17
C THR A 70 -11.85 -9.83 -7.33
N GLN A 71 -12.01 -9.80 -6.01
CA GLN A 71 -10.87 -9.57 -5.10
C GLN A 71 -10.09 -10.85 -4.87
N VAL A 72 -8.77 -10.76 -4.95
CA VAL A 72 -7.83 -11.88 -4.78
C VAL A 72 -6.79 -11.53 -3.72
N ALA A 73 -6.52 -12.47 -2.82
CA ALA A 73 -5.45 -12.34 -1.83
C ALA A 73 -4.07 -12.49 -2.51
N HIS A 74 -3.11 -11.65 -2.10
CA HIS A 74 -1.72 -11.77 -2.55
C HIS A 74 -1.03 -12.95 -1.84
N LYS A 75 -0.28 -13.76 -2.60
CA LYS A 75 0.57 -14.81 -2.02
C LYS A 75 1.69 -14.18 -1.18
N TYR A 76 2.25 -13.07 -1.66
CA TYR A 76 3.23 -12.25 -0.94
C TYR A 76 2.63 -10.85 -0.71
N PRO A 77 2.66 -10.29 0.51
CA PRO A 77 2.13 -8.95 0.77
C PRO A 77 2.76 -7.87 -0.13
N MET A 78 1.97 -6.92 -0.61
CA MET A 78 2.44 -5.77 -1.41
C MET A 78 2.62 -4.54 -0.52
N LEU A 79 3.72 -4.51 0.23
CA LEU A 79 4.03 -3.43 1.16
C LEU A 79 4.45 -2.14 0.44
N SER A 80 4.21 -1.01 1.07
CA SER A 80 4.73 0.28 0.63
C SER A 80 6.21 0.43 1.02
N LEU A 81 6.97 1.23 0.27
CA LEU A 81 8.33 1.60 0.65
C LEU A 81 8.32 2.78 1.63
N GLY A 82 9.31 2.83 2.52
CA GLY A 82 9.58 4.02 3.31
C GLY A 82 10.06 5.15 2.40
N ASN A 83 9.51 6.36 2.54
CA ASN A 83 9.95 7.51 1.75
C ASN A 83 11.07 8.26 2.46
N THR A 84 12.03 8.76 1.67
CA THR A 84 13.09 9.68 2.07
C THR A 84 13.13 10.87 1.12
N TYR A 85 13.59 12.02 1.60
CA TYR A 85 13.56 13.30 0.86
C TYR A 85 14.89 14.04 0.90
N SER A 86 15.90 13.51 1.60
CA SER A 86 17.21 14.12 1.76
C SER A 86 18.33 13.09 1.67
N GLU A 87 19.52 13.56 1.33
CA GLU A 87 20.74 12.74 1.32
C GLU A 87 21.07 12.16 2.72
N ASN A 88 20.78 12.92 3.79
CA ASN A 88 20.99 12.44 5.15
C ASN A 88 20.12 11.22 5.46
N GLU A 89 18.86 11.22 5.08
CA GLU A 89 17.96 10.07 5.29
C GLU A 89 18.39 8.84 4.48
N VAL A 90 18.93 9.02 3.28
CA VAL A 90 19.53 7.95 2.47
C VAL A 90 20.79 7.42 3.16
N THR A 91 21.64 8.30 3.68
CA THR A 91 22.82 7.94 4.47
C THR A 91 22.44 7.13 5.71
N ASP A 92 21.42 7.57 6.45
CA ASP A 92 20.90 6.86 7.63
C ASP A 92 20.40 5.45 7.28
N PHE A 93 19.74 5.31 6.13
CA PHE A 93 19.33 3.99 5.63
C PHE A 93 20.55 3.11 5.33
N TYR A 94 21.54 3.62 4.59
CA TYR A 94 22.72 2.88 4.21
C TYR A 94 23.53 2.41 5.44
N GLU A 95 23.75 3.30 6.40
CA GLU A 95 24.47 2.98 7.65
C GLU A 95 23.69 1.99 8.54
N ARG A 96 22.36 2.09 8.56
CA ARG A 96 21.51 1.13 9.27
C ARG A 96 21.60 -0.27 8.65
N VAL A 97 21.60 -0.37 7.32
CA VAL A 97 21.77 -1.65 6.58
C VAL A 97 23.16 -2.21 6.86
N LYS A 98 24.21 -1.40 6.72
CA LYS A 98 25.60 -1.78 6.98
C LYS A 98 25.78 -2.33 8.40
N LYS A 99 25.24 -1.65 9.39
CA LYS A 99 25.30 -2.08 10.79
C LYS A 99 24.52 -3.37 11.05
N ALA A 100 23.38 -3.56 10.39
CA ALA A 100 22.55 -4.73 10.57
C ALA A 100 23.12 -5.98 9.92
N LEU A 101 23.70 -5.85 8.73
CA LEU A 101 24.31 -6.96 8.00
C LEU A 101 25.70 -7.33 8.53
N ASN A 102 26.52 -6.34 8.86
CA ASN A 102 27.93 -6.50 9.25
C ASN A 102 28.76 -7.32 8.23
N GLU A 103 28.42 -7.18 6.96
CA GLU A 103 29.07 -7.77 5.79
C GLU A 103 28.93 -6.81 4.59
N ASP A 104 29.71 -7.04 3.53
CA ASP A 104 29.59 -6.24 2.31
C ASP A 104 28.24 -6.46 1.62
N PHE A 105 27.72 -5.41 1.03
CA PHE A 105 26.45 -5.44 0.31
C PHE A 105 26.44 -4.47 -0.88
N GLU A 106 25.60 -4.75 -1.84
CA GLU A 106 25.34 -3.90 -3.01
C GLU A 106 23.95 -3.31 -2.92
N ILE A 107 23.77 -2.10 -3.44
CA ILE A 107 22.47 -1.46 -3.61
C ILE A 107 22.09 -1.51 -5.08
N CYS A 108 20.92 -2.06 -5.37
CA CYS A 108 20.27 -1.93 -6.67
C CYS A 108 19.49 -0.61 -6.70
N CYS A 109 19.89 0.29 -7.61
CA CYS A 109 19.27 1.60 -7.83
C CYS A 109 18.32 1.50 -9.02
N GLU A 110 17.07 1.91 -8.82
CA GLU A 110 16.00 1.81 -9.82
C GLU A 110 15.25 3.14 -9.94
N LEU A 111 14.67 3.42 -11.10
CA LEU A 111 13.72 4.50 -11.27
C LEU A 111 12.42 4.16 -10.53
N LYS A 112 11.89 5.13 -9.80
CA LYS A 112 10.57 5.00 -9.19
C LYS A 112 9.51 5.48 -10.17
N TYR A 113 8.92 4.53 -10.87
CA TYR A 113 7.86 4.79 -11.82
C TYR A 113 6.59 5.26 -11.13
N ASP A 114 5.91 6.25 -11.71
CA ASP A 114 4.69 6.84 -11.17
C ASP A 114 3.46 6.37 -11.97
N GLY A 115 2.95 5.22 -11.57
CA GLY A 115 1.82 4.56 -12.22
C GLY A 115 0.91 3.83 -11.23
N THR A 116 0.48 2.63 -11.59
CA THR A 116 -0.31 1.75 -10.73
C THR A 116 0.35 0.39 -10.60
N SER A 117 0.64 0.00 -9.37
CA SER A 117 1.35 -1.25 -9.07
C SER A 117 0.51 -2.47 -9.42
N ILE A 118 1.18 -3.49 -9.98
CA ILE A 118 0.57 -4.74 -10.40
C ILE A 118 1.43 -5.93 -9.95
N SER A 119 0.78 -7.04 -9.60
CA SER A 119 1.41 -8.35 -9.42
C SER A 119 0.92 -9.29 -10.50
N LEU A 120 1.85 -9.88 -11.25
CA LEU A 120 1.60 -10.83 -12.32
C LEU A 120 2.05 -12.22 -11.88
N THR A 121 1.17 -13.21 -11.97
CA THR A 121 1.48 -14.61 -11.67
C THR A 121 1.65 -15.37 -12.97
N TYR A 122 2.78 -16.10 -13.07
CA TYR A 122 3.10 -16.97 -14.17
C TYR A 122 3.24 -18.42 -13.70
N GLU A 123 2.67 -19.34 -14.47
CA GLU A 123 2.80 -20.78 -14.28
C GLU A 123 3.13 -21.44 -15.63
N ASP A 124 4.15 -22.28 -15.62
CA ASP A 124 4.65 -22.93 -16.82
C ASP A 124 4.85 -21.96 -18.01
N GLY A 125 5.34 -20.75 -17.69
CA GLY A 125 5.63 -19.69 -18.67
C GLY A 125 4.42 -18.94 -19.23
N LYS A 126 3.21 -19.15 -18.70
CA LYS A 126 1.99 -18.47 -19.12
C LYS A 126 1.48 -17.51 -18.06
N LEU A 127 0.97 -16.36 -18.47
CA LEU A 127 0.28 -15.43 -17.58
C LEU A 127 -1.04 -16.05 -17.10
N VAL A 128 -1.12 -16.33 -15.80
CA VAL A 128 -2.31 -16.93 -15.16
C VAL A 128 -3.19 -15.84 -14.54
N ARG A 129 -2.57 -14.84 -13.91
CA ARG A 129 -3.30 -13.82 -13.16
C ARG A 129 -2.55 -12.51 -13.06
N ALA A 130 -3.32 -11.41 -13.03
CA ALA A 130 -2.82 -10.06 -12.77
C ALA A 130 -3.71 -9.38 -11.72
N VAL A 131 -3.10 -8.93 -10.60
CA VAL A 131 -3.82 -8.39 -9.44
C VAL A 131 -3.25 -7.02 -9.08
N THR A 132 -4.12 -6.02 -8.90
CA THR A 132 -3.70 -4.70 -8.41
C THR A 132 -3.24 -4.78 -6.97
N ARG A 133 -2.45 -3.80 -6.51
CA ARG A 133 -1.98 -3.78 -5.10
C ARG A 133 -3.12 -3.83 -4.09
N GLY A 134 -4.23 -3.12 -4.35
CA GLY A 134 -5.31 -2.99 -3.39
C GLY A 134 -4.84 -2.38 -2.06
N ASP A 135 -5.14 -3.06 -0.96
CA ASP A 135 -4.68 -2.69 0.39
C ASP A 135 -3.30 -3.29 0.77
N GLY A 136 -2.72 -4.07 -0.13
CA GLY A 136 -1.46 -4.78 0.07
C GLY A 136 -1.64 -6.26 0.48
N GLU A 137 -2.80 -6.65 1.00
CA GLU A 137 -3.18 -8.04 1.31
C GLU A 137 -4.09 -8.63 0.22
N LYS A 138 -5.01 -7.82 -0.32
CA LYS A 138 -5.93 -8.19 -1.41
C LYS A 138 -5.98 -7.10 -2.46
N GLY A 139 -6.15 -7.48 -3.72
CA GLY A 139 -6.31 -6.57 -4.83
C GLY A 139 -7.39 -7.04 -5.80
N ASP A 140 -7.69 -6.20 -6.79
CA ASP A 140 -8.67 -6.52 -7.83
C ASP A 140 -7.99 -7.35 -8.93
N ASP A 141 -8.62 -8.45 -9.34
CA ASP A 141 -8.21 -9.24 -10.49
C ASP A 141 -8.51 -8.48 -11.79
N VAL A 142 -7.47 -8.04 -12.47
CA VAL A 142 -7.54 -7.25 -13.70
C VAL A 142 -6.91 -7.98 -14.88
N THR A 143 -6.85 -9.30 -14.82
CA THR A 143 -6.14 -10.16 -15.78
C THR A 143 -6.54 -9.86 -17.22
N ASP A 144 -7.83 -9.76 -17.52
CA ASP A 144 -8.30 -9.49 -18.89
C ASP A 144 -7.86 -8.12 -19.41
N ASN A 145 -7.84 -7.10 -18.54
CA ASN A 145 -7.35 -5.78 -18.90
C ASN A 145 -5.82 -5.78 -19.11
N VAL A 146 -5.09 -6.49 -18.26
CA VAL A 146 -3.62 -6.61 -18.36
C VAL A 146 -3.21 -7.36 -19.62
N LYS A 147 -3.96 -8.37 -20.06
CA LYS A 147 -3.70 -9.07 -21.33
C LYS A 147 -3.69 -8.15 -22.55
N THR A 148 -4.36 -6.99 -22.48
CA THR A 148 -4.33 -5.98 -23.57
C THR A 148 -3.04 -5.17 -23.64
N ILE A 149 -2.22 -5.18 -22.58
CA ILE A 149 -0.97 -4.43 -22.49
C ILE A 149 0.12 -5.15 -23.28
N ARG A 150 0.55 -4.55 -24.39
CA ARG A 150 1.45 -5.19 -25.36
C ARG A 150 2.82 -5.53 -24.80
N THR A 151 3.32 -4.78 -23.84
CA THR A 151 4.63 -4.97 -23.19
C THR A 151 4.64 -6.03 -22.09
N ILE A 152 3.50 -6.59 -21.75
CA ILE A 152 3.40 -7.73 -20.83
C ILE A 152 3.28 -9.02 -21.65
N PRO A 153 4.24 -9.97 -21.55
CA PRO A 153 4.17 -11.21 -22.30
C PRO A 153 3.06 -12.12 -21.78
N LEU A 154 2.23 -12.68 -22.66
CA LEU A 154 1.25 -13.71 -22.29
C LEU A 154 1.90 -15.07 -22.15
N VAL A 155 2.95 -15.32 -22.93
CA VAL A 155 3.77 -16.53 -22.91
C VAL A 155 5.24 -16.12 -22.89
N LEU A 156 6.00 -16.74 -22.01
CA LEU A 156 7.43 -16.47 -21.85
C LEU A 156 8.26 -17.35 -22.78
N HIS A 157 9.49 -16.94 -23.00
CA HIS A 157 10.50 -17.71 -23.72
C HIS A 157 11.77 -17.88 -22.85
N GLY A 158 12.65 -18.80 -23.23
CA GLY A 158 13.88 -19.06 -22.49
C GLY A 158 13.69 -20.01 -21.31
N ASN A 159 14.58 -19.92 -20.32
CA ASN A 159 14.60 -20.79 -19.15
C ASN A 159 14.10 -20.03 -17.91
N TYR A 160 12.85 -20.22 -17.59
CA TYR A 160 12.13 -19.55 -16.51
C TYR A 160 11.71 -20.55 -15.41
N PRO A 161 11.49 -20.08 -14.16
CA PRO A 161 10.95 -20.90 -13.07
C PRO A 161 9.53 -21.38 -13.40
N LYS A 162 9.16 -22.56 -12.89
CA LYS A 162 7.85 -23.16 -13.14
C LYS A 162 6.69 -22.28 -12.66
N SER A 163 6.84 -21.66 -11.48
CA SER A 163 5.83 -20.78 -10.89
C SER A 163 6.51 -19.60 -10.17
N PHE A 164 6.08 -18.39 -10.46
CA PHE A 164 6.59 -17.18 -9.82
C PHE A 164 5.62 -16.01 -9.96
N GLU A 165 5.82 -14.95 -9.15
CA GLU A 165 5.20 -13.65 -9.33
C GLU A 165 6.26 -12.65 -9.78
N ILE A 166 5.86 -11.73 -10.66
CA ILE A 166 6.66 -10.55 -10.99
C ILE A 166 5.81 -9.30 -10.82
N ARG A 167 6.37 -8.31 -10.13
CA ARG A 167 5.71 -7.04 -9.86
C ARG A 167 6.27 -5.93 -10.71
N GLY A 168 5.42 -5.00 -11.02
CA GLY A 168 5.77 -3.85 -11.82
C GLY A 168 4.81 -2.69 -11.64
N GLU A 169 4.99 -1.71 -12.50
CA GLU A 169 4.13 -0.53 -12.57
C GLU A 169 3.50 -0.45 -13.95
N ILE A 170 2.17 -0.36 -14.00
CA ILE A 170 1.43 -0.05 -15.20
C ILE A 170 1.35 1.46 -15.34
N LEU A 171 1.70 1.94 -16.52
CA LEU A 171 1.96 3.33 -16.82
C LEU A 171 1.19 3.79 -18.06
N MET A 172 0.97 5.07 -18.16
CA MET A 172 0.53 5.72 -19.40
C MET A 172 1.67 6.59 -19.91
N PRO A 173 2.25 6.30 -21.08
CA PRO A 173 3.27 7.14 -21.69
C PRO A 173 2.79 8.58 -21.91
N TRP A 174 3.67 9.56 -21.77
CA TRP A 174 3.34 10.98 -21.92
C TRP A 174 2.62 11.29 -23.23
N VAL A 175 3.12 10.70 -24.34
CA VAL A 175 2.52 10.90 -25.68
C VAL A 175 1.06 10.43 -25.70
N VAL A 176 0.77 9.27 -25.13
CA VAL A 176 -0.58 8.71 -25.05
C VAL A 176 -1.48 9.56 -24.15
N PHE A 177 -0.95 10.00 -23.03
CA PHE A 177 -1.68 10.88 -22.09
C PHE A 177 -2.10 12.20 -22.74
N GLU A 178 -1.19 12.84 -23.47
CA GLU A 178 -1.46 14.08 -24.19
C GLU A 178 -2.48 13.88 -25.31
N GLU A 179 -2.39 12.77 -26.05
CA GLU A 179 -3.33 12.42 -27.12
C GLU A 179 -4.74 12.24 -26.56
N LEU A 180 -4.90 11.45 -25.49
CA LEU A 180 -6.18 11.23 -24.83
C LEU A 180 -6.77 12.52 -24.24
N ASN A 181 -5.96 13.39 -23.69
CA ASN A 181 -6.46 14.68 -23.18
C ASN A 181 -6.90 15.62 -24.31
N ARG A 182 -6.21 15.63 -25.44
CA ARG A 182 -6.67 16.38 -26.64
C ARG A 182 -8.03 15.85 -27.16
N GLU A 183 -8.23 14.54 -27.18
CA GLU A 183 -9.50 13.95 -27.57
C GLU A 183 -10.63 14.31 -26.57
N LYS A 184 -10.35 14.31 -25.27
CA LYS A 184 -11.31 14.70 -24.24
C LYS A 184 -11.68 16.18 -24.34
N GLU A 185 -10.69 17.04 -24.58
CA GLU A 185 -10.91 18.47 -24.78
C GLU A 185 -11.81 18.73 -26.00
N ALA A 186 -11.57 18.02 -27.10
CA ALA A 186 -12.39 18.13 -28.31
C ALA A 186 -13.84 17.66 -28.09
N ARG A 187 -14.12 16.81 -27.08
CA ARG A 187 -15.44 16.34 -26.69
C ARG A 187 -16.05 17.11 -25.52
N GLU A 188 -15.37 18.16 -25.03
CA GLU A 188 -15.75 18.92 -23.83
C GLU A 188 -15.87 18.05 -22.56
N GLU A 189 -15.09 16.97 -22.48
CA GLU A 189 -15.01 16.07 -21.33
C GLU A 189 -13.94 16.52 -20.32
N PRO A 190 -14.09 16.19 -19.01
CA PRO A 190 -13.07 16.45 -18.03
C PRO A 190 -11.75 15.77 -18.39
N LEU A 191 -10.64 16.52 -18.36
CA LEU A 191 -9.30 16.00 -18.66
C LEU A 191 -8.79 15.07 -17.55
N PHE A 192 -7.92 14.15 -17.94
CA PHE A 192 -7.13 13.40 -16.96
C PHE A 192 -6.15 14.33 -16.23
N ALA A 193 -6.06 14.19 -14.93
CA ALA A 193 -5.23 15.06 -14.10
C ALA A 193 -3.72 14.82 -14.29
N ASN A 194 -3.31 13.56 -14.43
CA ASN A 194 -1.94 13.14 -14.64
C ASN A 194 -1.89 11.72 -15.23
N PRO A 195 -0.73 11.26 -15.76
CA PRO A 195 -0.58 9.92 -16.35
C PRO A 195 -0.90 8.78 -15.38
N ARG A 196 -0.54 8.90 -14.09
CA ARG A 196 -0.82 7.90 -13.05
C ARG A 196 -2.33 7.68 -12.88
N ASN A 197 -3.09 8.76 -12.70
CA ASN A 197 -4.55 8.67 -12.53
C ASN A 197 -5.21 8.14 -13.80
N ALA A 198 -4.72 8.54 -14.98
CA ALA A 198 -5.19 8.04 -16.26
C ALA A 198 -4.92 6.54 -16.43
N ALA A 199 -3.74 6.06 -16.06
CA ALA A 199 -3.38 4.64 -16.10
C ALA A 199 -4.23 3.83 -15.13
N SER A 200 -4.32 4.26 -13.86
CA SER A 200 -5.11 3.58 -12.82
C SER A 200 -6.60 3.51 -13.16
N GLY A 201 -7.18 4.62 -13.62
CA GLY A 201 -8.57 4.67 -14.05
C GLY A 201 -8.84 3.80 -15.27
N THR A 202 -7.91 3.76 -16.23
CA THR A 202 -8.01 2.92 -17.42
C THR A 202 -7.95 1.44 -17.07
N LEU A 203 -7.01 1.03 -16.21
CA LEU A 203 -6.83 -0.36 -15.81
C LEU A 203 -8.07 -0.94 -15.13
N LYS A 204 -8.90 -0.09 -14.51
CA LYS A 204 -10.13 -0.49 -13.80
C LYS A 204 -11.41 -0.31 -14.61
N LEU A 205 -11.32 -0.06 -15.92
CA LEU A 205 -12.48 -0.06 -16.79
C LEU A 205 -13.02 -1.48 -16.96
N GLN A 206 -14.35 -1.59 -17.01
CA GLN A 206 -15.02 -2.88 -17.21
C GLN A 206 -14.89 -3.40 -18.64
N ASN A 207 -14.69 -2.51 -19.60
CA ASN A 207 -14.56 -2.84 -21.00
C ASN A 207 -13.07 -2.89 -21.40
N SER A 208 -12.51 -4.08 -21.59
CA SER A 208 -11.10 -4.29 -21.94
C SER A 208 -10.76 -3.86 -23.37
N THR A 209 -11.72 -3.71 -24.27
CA THR A 209 -11.51 -3.12 -25.59
C THR A 209 -11.11 -1.63 -25.47
N ILE A 210 -11.75 -0.89 -24.57
CA ILE A 210 -11.40 0.50 -24.29
C ILE A 210 -10.00 0.56 -23.62
N VAL A 211 -9.69 -0.39 -22.73
CA VAL A 211 -8.33 -0.47 -22.14
C VAL A 211 -7.28 -0.66 -23.22
N ALA A 212 -7.51 -1.59 -24.16
CA ALA A 212 -6.61 -1.85 -25.28
C ALA A 212 -6.35 -0.59 -26.14
N SER A 213 -7.39 0.21 -26.41
CA SER A 213 -7.27 1.44 -27.21
C SER A 213 -6.42 2.52 -26.52
N ARG A 214 -6.29 2.49 -25.19
CA ARG A 214 -5.54 3.47 -24.41
C ARG A 214 -4.05 3.17 -24.26
N LYS A 215 -3.53 2.14 -24.92
CA LYS A 215 -2.10 1.84 -25.09
C LYS A 215 -1.28 1.99 -23.81
N LEU A 216 -1.71 1.34 -22.71
CA LEU A 216 -0.93 1.28 -21.47
C LEU A 216 0.40 0.57 -21.69
N ASP A 217 1.38 0.93 -20.88
CA ASP A 217 2.72 0.32 -20.84
C ASP A 217 3.00 -0.26 -19.45
N ALA A 218 4.03 -1.09 -19.30
CA ALA A 218 4.43 -1.66 -18.02
C ALA A 218 5.95 -1.81 -17.92
N TYR A 219 6.49 -1.51 -16.75
CA TYR A 219 7.86 -1.85 -16.37
C TYR A 219 7.85 -2.78 -15.17
N LEU A 220 8.50 -3.95 -15.30
CA LEU A 220 8.57 -4.96 -14.25
C LEU A 220 9.88 -4.78 -13.46
N TYR A 221 9.78 -4.77 -12.12
CA TYR A 221 10.89 -4.37 -11.27
C TYR A 221 11.11 -5.27 -10.04
N TYR A 222 10.33 -6.34 -9.85
CA TYR A 222 10.52 -7.20 -8.68
C TYR A 222 10.03 -8.62 -8.94
N LEU A 223 10.97 -9.59 -8.94
CA LEU A 223 10.70 -11.01 -9.12
C LEU A 223 10.57 -11.69 -7.75
N LEU A 224 9.55 -12.53 -7.58
CA LEU A 224 9.20 -13.24 -6.37
C LEU A 224 8.92 -14.72 -6.68
N GLY A 225 9.47 -15.62 -5.91
CA GLY A 225 9.28 -17.06 -6.08
C GLY A 225 10.15 -17.86 -5.13
N GLU A 226 9.90 -19.16 -5.05
CA GLU A 226 10.67 -20.08 -4.21
C GLU A 226 11.97 -20.51 -4.92
N GLU A 227 11.91 -20.67 -6.25
CA GLU A 227 13.02 -21.12 -7.10
C GLU A 227 13.45 -19.98 -8.04
N LEU A 228 14.08 -18.94 -7.51
CA LEU A 228 14.60 -17.84 -8.34
C LEU A 228 15.99 -18.21 -8.91
N PRO A 229 16.34 -17.73 -10.11
CA PRO A 229 17.59 -18.12 -10.77
C PRO A 229 18.85 -17.62 -10.07
N CYS A 230 18.79 -16.50 -9.34
CA CYS A 230 19.93 -15.86 -8.71
C CYS A 230 19.58 -15.35 -7.31
N ASP A 231 20.59 -15.19 -6.44
CA ASP A 231 20.45 -14.46 -5.17
C ASP A 231 20.34 -12.94 -5.39
N GLY A 232 20.92 -12.42 -6.50
CA GLY A 232 20.90 -10.99 -6.79
C GLY A 232 19.58 -10.52 -7.40
N HIS A 233 19.00 -9.46 -6.84
CA HIS A 233 17.81 -8.81 -7.37
C HIS A 233 18.03 -8.25 -8.78
N TYR A 234 19.16 -7.59 -9.01
CA TYR A 234 19.55 -7.07 -10.33
C TYR A 234 19.66 -8.21 -11.36
N GLU A 235 20.35 -9.29 -11.01
CA GLU A 235 20.55 -10.47 -11.85
C GLU A 235 19.22 -11.16 -12.17
N ASN A 236 18.29 -11.20 -11.23
CA ASN A 236 16.94 -11.71 -11.45
C ASN A 236 16.13 -10.84 -12.42
N LEU A 237 16.31 -9.52 -12.40
CA LEU A 237 15.69 -8.64 -13.40
C LEU A 237 16.29 -8.83 -14.80
N GLN A 238 17.59 -9.08 -14.91
CA GLN A 238 18.22 -9.41 -16.18
C GLN A 238 17.70 -10.77 -16.72
N ALA A 239 17.54 -11.77 -15.86
CA ALA A 239 16.92 -13.03 -16.23
C ALA A 239 15.48 -12.83 -16.69
N ALA A 240 14.68 -12.05 -15.97
CA ALA A 240 13.29 -11.72 -16.36
C ALA A 240 13.24 -11.03 -17.74
N ALA A 241 14.14 -10.09 -18.02
CA ALA A 241 14.25 -9.47 -19.35
C ALA A 241 14.49 -10.50 -20.44
N SER A 242 15.33 -11.53 -20.19
CA SER A 242 15.59 -12.60 -21.15
C SER A 242 14.38 -13.53 -21.37
N TRP A 243 13.37 -13.51 -20.50
CA TRP A 243 12.12 -14.27 -20.68
C TRP A 243 11.04 -13.51 -21.44
N GLY A 244 11.28 -12.24 -21.75
CA GLY A 244 10.36 -11.37 -22.51
C GLY A 244 9.72 -10.24 -21.71
N PHE A 245 10.08 -10.06 -20.46
CA PHE A 245 9.58 -8.93 -19.68
C PHE A 245 10.29 -7.62 -20.04
N LYS A 246 9.53 -6.53 -20.07
CA LYS A 246 10.08 -5.19 -20.15
C LYS A 246 10.54 -4.75 -18.76
N THR A 247 11.85 -4.76 -18.54
CA THR A 247 12.51 -4.23 -17.34
C THR A 247 13.18 -2.89 -17.66
N SER A 248 13.58 -2.14 -16.65
CA SER A 248 14.27 -0.87 -16.88
C SER A 248 15.73 -1.10 -17.28
N GLU A 249 16.16 -0.51 -18.40
CA GLU A 249 17.56 -0.46 -18.82
C GLU A 249 18.41 0.48 -17.95
N HIS A 250 17.76 1.32 -17.15
CA HIS A 250 18.40 2.30 -16.28
C HIS A 250 18.72 1.77 -14.89
N THR A 251 18.33 0.52 -14.58
CA THR A 251 18.68 -0.13 -13.32
C THR A 251 20.19 -0.33 -13.21
N ARG A 252 20.77 0.04 -12.07
CA ARG A 252 22.23 -0.02 -11.82
C ARG A 252 22.53 -0.59 -10.45
N LYS A 253 23.62 -1.35 -10.31
CA LYS A 253 24.19 -1.72 -9.01
C LYS A 253 25.17 -0.65 -8.54
N ALA A 254 25.09 -0.31 -7.27
CA ALA A 254 26.01 0.59 -6.59
C ALA A 254 26.72 -0.18 -5.47
N HIS A 255 28.05 0.00 -5.37
CA HIS A 255 28.92 -0.65 -4.38
C HIS A 255 29.27 0.29 -3.23
N SER A 256 28.90 1.56 -3.34
CA SER A 256 29.17 2.57 -2.32
C SER A 256 28.01 3.57 -2.24
N LEU A 257 28.00 4.35 -1.15
CA LEU A 257 27.04 5.42 -0.96
C LEU A 257 27.22 6.55 -1.98
N GLU A 258 28.45 6.83 -2.38
CA GLU A 258 28.79 7.81 -3.41
C GLU A 258 28.17 7.44 -4.76
N GLU A 259 28.26 6.18 -5.18
CA GLU A 259 27.63 5.69 -6.41
C GLU A 259 26.10 5.77 -6.37
N VAL A 260 25.50 5.58 -5.18
CA VAL A 260 24.06 5.80 -4.98
C VAL A 260 23.69 7.26 -5.22
N PHE A 261 24.46 8.21 -4.68
CA PHE A 261 24.20 9.64 -4.89
C PHE A 261 24.48 10.09 -6.34
N GLU A 262 25.48 9.54 -7.01
CA GLU A 262 25.67 9.76 -8.45
C GLU A 262 24.42 9.39 -9.26
N TYR A 263 23.83 8.23 -8.96
CA TYR A 263 22.59 7.78 -9.62
C TYR A 263 21.41 8.71 -9.32
N ILE A 264 21.22 9.09 -8.06
CA ILE A 264 20.15 10.01 -7.64
C ILE A 264 20.27 11.36 -8.36
N ASN A 265 21.47 11.97 -8.33
CA ASN A 265 21.71 13.29 -8.90
C ASN A 265 21.58 13.31 -10.43
N TYR A 266 22.01 12.24 -11.10
CA TYR A 266 21.81 12.08 -12.53
C TYR A 266 20.33 12.08 -12.90
N TRP A 267 19.53 11.26 -12.24
CA TRP A 267 18.12 11.11 -12.55
C TRP A 267 17.23 12.23 -12.03
N ASP A 268 17.66 13.00 -11.06
CA ASP A 268 16.92 14.21 -10.67
C ASP A 268 16.82 15.20 -11.82
N THR A 269 17.81 15.23 -12.69
CA THR A 269 17.84 16.08 -13.92
C THR A 269 17.24 15.35 -15.13
N GLU A 270 17.73 14.15 -15.44
CA GLU A 270 17.45 13.45 -16.70
C GLU A 270 16.06 12.79 -16.76
N ARG A 271 15.38 12.61 -15.65
CA ARG A 271 14.02 12.03 -15.61
C ARG A 271 13.00 12.75 -16.51
N LYS A 272 13.22 14.03 -16.79
CA LYS A 272 12.34 14.84 -17.65
C LYS A 272 12.32 14.36 -19.10
N ASN A 273 13.36 13.62 -19.51
CA ASN A 273 13.52 13.07 -20.85
C ASN A 273 12.93 11.66 -20.99
N LEU A 274 12.41 11.08 -19.89
CA LEU A 274 11.81 9.75 -19.91
C LEU A 274 10.43 9.76 -20.58
N PRO A 275 10.08 8.70 -21.33
CA PRO A 275 8.77 8.59 -21.97
C PRO A 275 7.61 8.40 -21.01
N VAL A 276 7.89 8.12 -19.73
CA VAL A 276 6.93 7.84 -18.67
C VAL A 276 7.24 8.64 -17.43
N ALA A 277 6.24 8.86 -16.57
CA ALA A 277 6.38 9.60 -15.32
C ALA A 277 7.18 8.82 -14.27
N THR A 278 8.08 9.52 -13.57
CA THR A 278 8.83 9.02 -12.41
C THR A 278 8.80 10.06 -11.30
N ASP A 279 8.73 9.63 -10.04
CA ASP A 279 8.64 10.52 -8.87
C ASP A 279 9.82 10.38 -7.90
N GLY A 280 10.80 9.55 -8.22
CA GLY A 280 11.96 9.30 -7.37
C GLY A 280 12.82 8.15 -7.85
N ILE A 281 13.59 7.64 -6.89
CA ILE A 281 14.49 6.50 -7.03
C ILE A 281 14.09 5.45 -5.98
N VAL A 282 14.21 4.18 -6.31
CA VAL A 282 14.09 3.07 -5.36
C VAL A 282 15.48 2.47 -5.14
N LEU A 283 15.85 2.34 -3.89
CA LEU A 283 17.09 1.73 -3.45
C LEU A 283 16.78 0.42 -2.74
N LYS A 284 17.35 -0.69 -3.21
CA LYS A 284 17.14 -2.03 -2.65
C LYS A 284 18.49 -2.70 -2.38
N VAL A 285 18.64 -3.38 -1.27
CA VAL A 285 19.77 -4.30 -1.08
C VAL A 285 19.69 -5.38 -2.14
N ASN A 286 20.79 -5.63 -2.88
CA ASN A 286 20.75 -6.51 -4.05
C ASN A 286 20.57 -8.00 -3.72
N SER A 287 21.25 -8.52 -2.68
CA SER A 287 21.16 -9.93 -2.30
C SER A 287 19.82 -10.26 -1.64
N LEU A 288 19.07 -11.23 -2.18
CA LEU A 288 17.81 -11.71 -1.62
C LEU A 288 18.01 -12.35 -0.24
N ARG A 289 19.13 -13.04 -0.03
CA ARG A 289 19.52 -13.55 1.28
C ARG A 289 19.65 -12.42 2.30
N GLN A 290 20.32 -11.34 1.94
CA GLN A 290 20.46 -10.17 2.80
C GLN A 290 19.13 -9.45 3.02
N GLN A 291 18.27 -9.34 2.01
CA GLN A 291 16.92 -8.82 2.15
C GLN A 291 16.10 -9.61 3.17
N LYS A 292 16.16 -10.95 3.10
CA LYS A 292 15.49 -11.85 4.03
C LYS A 292 15.98 -11.65 5.46
N ASN A 293 17.29 -11.47 5.65
CA ASN A 293 17.89 -11.22 6.95
C ASN A 293 17.51 -9.88 7.57
N LEU A 294 17.41 -8.83 6.76
CA LEU A 294 16.99 -7.50 7.20
C LEU A 294 15.50 -7.48 7.55
N GLY A 295 14.69 -8.28 6.85
CA GLY A 295 13.26 -8.44 7.11
C GLY A 295 12.43 -7.20 6.83
N PHE A 296 11.29 -7.13 7.52
CA PHE A 296 10.26 -6.13 7.30
C PHE A 296 9.90 -5.42 8.61
N THR A 297 9.32 -4.24 8.47
CA THR A 297 8.46 -3.63 9.49
C THR A 297 7.00 -3.97 9.16
N ALA A 298 6.07 -3.64 10.02
CA ALA A 298 4.63 -3.80 9.74
C ALA A 298 4.16 -3.08 8.46
N LYS A 299 4.89 -2.09 7.97
CA LYS A 299 4.47 -1.23 6.85
C LYS A 299 5.41 -1.26 5.64
N SER A 300 6.67 -1.59 5.84
CA SER A 300 7.68 -1.48 4.77
C SER A 300 8.85 -2.46 4.97
N PRO A 301 9.54 -2.86 3.88
CA PRO A 301 10.77 -3.62 3.99
C PRO A 301 11.88 -2.79 4.65
N ARG A 302 12.77 -3.43 5.42
CA ARG A 302 13.95 -2.78 6.01
C ARG A 302 15.12 -2.67 5.04
N TRP A 303 15.08 -3.41 3.96
CA TRP A 303 16.10 -3.53 2.93
C TRP A 303 15.87 -2.64 1.70
N ALA A 304 14.80 -1.85 1.70
CA ALA A 304 14.49 -0.93 0.61
C ALA A 304 13.91 0.39 1.11
N ILE A 305 14.22 1.46 0.38
CA ILE A 305 13.61 2.78 0.55
C ILE A 305 13.30 3.41 -0.80
N ALA A 306 12.42 4.39 -0.80
CA ALA A 306 12.19 5.29 -1.92
C ALA A 306 12.77 6.67 -1.58
N TYR A 307 13.69 7.17 -2.42
CA TYR A 307 14.09 8.56 -2.42
C TYR A 307 13.17 9.33 -3.37
N LYS A 308 12.48 10.33 -2.86
CA LYS A 308 11.60 11.16 -3.67
C LYS A 308 12.29 12.45 -4.07
N PHE A 309 12.23 12.76 -5.37
CA PHE A 309 12.73 14.03 -5.87
C PHE A 309 11.99 15.20 -5.22
N GLN A 310 12.64 16.36 -5.16
CA GLN A 310 12.00 17.56 -4.64
C GLN A 310 10.70 17.85 -5.39
N ALA A 311 9.68 18.18 -4.61
CA ALA A 311 8.38 18.51 -5.15
C ALA A 311 8.43 19.83 -5.93
N GLU A 312 7.66 19.90 -7.01
CA GLU A 312 7.40 21.18 -7.65
C GLU A 312 6.73 22.14 -6.66
N ARG A 313 7.08 23.39 -6.80
CA ARG A 313 6.59 24.48 -5.95
C ARG A 313 5.89 25.54 -6.79
N ALA A 314 4.69 25.92 -6.41
CA ALA A 314 3.94 26.98 -7.06
C ALA A 314 3.62 28.11 -6.08
N LEU A 315 3.51 29.35 -6.61
CA LEU A 315 3.14 30.52 -5.85
C LEU A 315 1.70 30.90 -6.20
N THR A 316 0.84 31.08 -5.19
CA THR A 316 -0.55 31.44 -5.38
C THR A 316 -1.09 32.23 -4.19
N ARG A 317 -2.24 32.92 -4.37
CA ARG A 317 -2.85 33.75 -3.34
C ARG A 317 -3.68 32.93 -2.36
N LEU A 318 -3.54 33.21 -1.05
CA LEU A 318 -4.42 32.71 0.00
C LEU A 318 -5.69 33.57 0.09
N ASN A 319 -6.84 32.95 -0.21
CA ASN A 319 -8.12 33.67 -0.17
C ASN A 319 -8.82 33.58 1.19
N ARG A 320 -8.78 32.41 1.81
CA ARG A 320 -9.37 32.14 3.13
C ARG A 320 -8.81 30.87 3.74
N VAL A 321 -8.97 30.70 5.05
CA VAL A 321 -8.71 29.45 5.76
C VAL A 321 -10.02 28.85 6.24
N THR A 322 -10.24 27.59 5.95
CA THR A 322 -11.35 26.76 6.45
C THR A 322 -10.80 25.67 7.35
N TYR A 323 -11.67 25.07 8.15
CA TYR A 323 -11.27 24.04 9.11
C TYR A 323 -12.08 22.79 8.89
N GLN A 324 -11.41 21.64 8.91
CA GLN A 324 -12.02 20.32 8.77
C GLN A 324 -11.87 19.54 10.07
N VAL A 325 -12.94 18.88 10.50
CA VAL A 325 -12.93 18.02 11.68
C VAL A 325 -12.81 16.56 11.22
N GLY A 326 -11.76 15.90 11.65
CA GLY A 326 -11.52 14.49 11.35
C GLY A 326 -12.26 13.55 12.31
N ARG A 327 -12.20 12.26 12.01
CA ARG A 327 -12.80 11.15 12.77
C ARG A 327 -12.46 11.16 14.26
N THR A 328 -11.25 11.54 14.63
CA THR A 328 -10.76 11.59 16.01
C THR A 328 -10.94 12.97 16.66
N GLY A 329 -11.75 13.85 16.04
CA GLY A 329 -11.93 15.22 16.49
C GLY A 329 -10.82 16.18 16.11
N THR A 330 -9.74 15.74 15.47
CA THR A 330 -8.64 16.60 15.02
C THR A 330 -9.14 17.67 14.07
N VAL A 331 -8.83 18.93 14.38
CA VAL A 331 -9.20 20.09 13.56
C VAL A 331 -8.02 20.51 12.70
N THR A 332 -8.16 20.33 11.40
CA THR A 332 -7.12 20.63 10.42
C THR A 332 -7.45 21.90 9.64
N PRO A 333 -6.58 22.91 9.66
CA PRO A 333 -6.76 24.13 8.86
C PRO A 333 -6.42 23.87 7.39
N VAL A 334 -7.22 24.39 6.49
CA VAL A 334 -7.08 24.23 5.02
C VAL A 334 -7.09 25.61 4.37
N ALA A 335 -5.99 25.92 3.68
CA ALA A 335 -5.88 27.11 2.83
C ALA A 335 -6.75 26.94 1.58
N ASN A 336 -7.61 27.91 1.29
CA ASN A 336 -8.32 28.03 0.02
C ASN A 336 -7.59 29.08 -0.82
N LEU A 337 -7.21 28.68 -2.03
CA LEU A 337 -6.23 29.35 -2.87
C LEU A 337 -6.85 29.77 -4.20
N ASP A 338 -6.26 30.78 -4.85
CA ASP A 338 -6.47 30.94 -6.27
C ASP A 338 -6.00 29.70 -6.99
N PRO A 339 -6.73 29.23 -8.03
CA PRO A 339 -6.33 28.03 -8.76
C PRO A 339 -4.93 28.18 -9.35
N VAL A 340 -4.05 27.20 -9.07
CA VAL A 340 -2.68 27.18 -9.58
C VAL A 340 -2.34 25.83 -10.15
N GLN A 341 -1.65 25.81 -11.29
CA GLN A 341 -1.13 24.58 -11.90
C GLN A 341 0.05 24.06 -11.08
N LEU A 342 0.01 22.79 -10.68
CA LEU A 342 1.07 22.16 -9.91
C LEU A 342 1.08 20.63 -10.18
N SER A 343 2.19 20.13 -10.68
CA SER A 343 2.38 18.69 -11.00
C SER A 343 1.23 18.11 -11.83
N GLY A 344 0.88 18.80 -12.94
CA GLY A 344 -0.18 18.36 -13.85
C GLY A 344 -1.62 18.46 -13.32
N THR A 345 -1.84 19.09 -12.16
CA THR A 345 -3.17 19.30 -11.58
C THR A 345 -3.42 20.74 -11.19
N ILE A 346 -4.69 21.15 -11.18
CA ILE A 346 -5.09 22.48 -10.67
C ILE A 346 -5.35 22.34 -9.16
N VAL A 347 -4.49 23.00 -8.36
CA VAL A 347 -4.62 23.07 -6.92
C VAL A 347 -5.42 24.30 -6.51
N LYS A 348 -6.47 24.10 -5.72
CA LYS A 348 -7.35 25.15 -5.16
C LYS A 348 -7.34 25.15 -3.63
N ARG A 349 -6.83 24.08 -3.01
CA ARG A 349 -6.82 23.88 -1.56
C ARG A 349 -5.52 23.21 -1.14
N ALA A 350 -4.95 23.61 -0.01
CA ALA A 350 -3.75 23.01 0.55
C ALA A 350 -3.83 22.93 2.07
N SER A 351 -3.20 21.92 2.66
CA SER A 351 -3.14 21.76 4.11
C SER A 351 -2.23 22.80 4.76
N LEU A 352 -2.66 23.32 5.91
CA LEU A 352 -1.86 24.11 6.82
C LEU A 352 -1.45 23.35 8.08
N HIS A 353 -1.69 22.05 8.10
CA HIS A 353 -1.38 21.09 9.15
C HIS A 353 -2.01 21.42 10.52
N ASN A 354 -1.59 22.50 11.20
CA ASN A 354 -2.01 22.86 12.56
C ASN A 354 -1.81 24.36 12.85
N ALA A 355 -2.15 24.77 14.07
CA ALA A 355 -2.03 26.15 14.50
C ALA A 355 -0.57 26.66 14.53
N ASP A 356 0.39 25.82 14.90
CA ASP A 356 1.80 26.20 15.02
C ASP A 356 2.39 26.56 13.65
N ILE A 357 1.99 25.86 12.59
CA ILE A 357 2.38 26.18 11.21
C ILE A 357 1.80 27.53 10.77
N ILE A 358 0.53 27.81 11.07
CA ILE A 358 -0.10 29.09 10.75
C ILE A 358 0.65 30.23 11.44
N GLU A 359 0.98 30.07 12.71
CA GLU A 359 1.69 31.06 13.51
C GLU A 359 3.14 31.24 13.03
N GLY A 360 3.86 30.15 12.81
CA GLY A 360 5.25 30.15 12.31
C GLY A 360 5.39 30.79 10.92
N LEU A 361 4.40 30.66 10.06
CA LEU A 361 4.34 31.31 8.75
C LEU A 361 3.96 32.81 8.86
N ASP A 362 3.43 33.27 10.00
CA ASP A 362 2.86 34.58 10.17
C ASP A 362 1.84 34.91 9.07
N LEU A 363 0.90 34.01 8.87
CA LEU A 363 0.02 33.94 7.70
C LEU A 363 -1.08 35.04 7.79
N HIS A 364 -1.32 35.76 6.68
CA HIS A 364 -2.38 36.70 6.50
C HIS A 364 -3.25 36.37 5.30
N ILE A 365 -4.53 36.75 5.36
CA ILE A 365 -5.42 36.63 4.20
C ILE A 365 -4.91 37.54 3.07
N GLY A 366 -4.82 37.03 1.88
CA GLY A 366 -4.27 37.73 0.72
C GLY A 366 -2.77 37.52 0.50
N ASP A 367 -2.07 36.81 1.40
CA ASP A 367 -0.67 36.46 1.19
C ASP A 367 -0.45 35.63 -0.08
N MET A 368 0.67 35.87 -0.74
CA MET A 368 1.21 34.94 -1.73
C MET A 368 1.91 33.82 -1.00
N VAL A 369 1.44 32.59 -1.20
CA VAL A 369 1.92 31.40 -0.48
C VAL A 369 2.51 30.38 -1.43
N TYR A 370 3.56 29.71 -0.97
CA TYR A 370 4.18 28.62 -1.68
C TYR A 370 3.45 27.31 -1.38
N VAL A 371 3.00 26.65 -2.45
CA VAL A 371 2.32 25.36 -2.39
C VAL A 371 3.22 24.28 -2.97
N GLU A 372 3.40 23.21 -2.27
CA GLU A 372 4.12 22.02 -2.72
C GLU A 372 3.18 20.81 -2.76
N LYS A 373 3.39 19.96 -3.76
CA LYS A 373 2.74 18.65 -3.87
C LYS A 373 3.84 17.60 -3.89
N GLY A 374 4.43 17.34 -2.73
CA GLY A 374 5.41 16.27 -2.56
C GLY A 374 4.71 14.90 -2.70
N GLY A 375 5.44 13.83 -2.90
CA GLY A 375 4.98 12.45 -3.11
C GLY A 375 3.72 11.99 -2.37
N GLU A 376 3.07 12.87 -1.67
CA GLU A 376 1.72 12.77 -1.12
C GLU A 376 0.74 13.47 -2.06
N ILE A 377 -0.42 12.91 -2.21
CA ILE A 377 -1.51 13.43 -3.06
C ILE A 377 -2.03 14.78 -2.54
N ILE A 378 -1.75 15.12 -1.28
CA ILE A 378 -2.29 16.30 -0.59
C ILE A 378 -1.33 17.50 -0.71
N PRO A 379 -1.75 18.61 -1.38
CA PRO A 379 -0.98 19.84 -1.40
C PRO A 379 -0.84 20.43 0.01
N LYS A 380 0.31 21.03 0.29
CA LYS A 380 0.62 21.71 1.56
C LYS A 380 1.23 23.10 1.34
N ILE A 381 0.98 24.00 2.27
CA ILE A 381 1.64 25.31 2.31
C ILE A 381 2.99 25.15 3.00
N THR A 382 4.05 25.62 2.35
CA THR A 382 5.43 25.50 2.85
C THR A 382 6.08 26.84 3.14
N GLY A 383 5.48 27.96 2.70
CA GLY A 383 6.03 29.28 2.94
C GLY A 383 5.10 30.41 2.50
N VAL A 384 5.49 31.61 2.86
CA VAL A 384 4.85 32.88 2.46
C VAL A 384 5.90 33.73 1.77
N ASP A 385 5.54 34.32 0.63
CA ASP A 385 6.34 35.38 -0.02
C ASP A 385 6.08 36.70 0.68
N LYS A 386 6.91 37.00 1.69
CA LYS A 386 6.77 38.22 2.49
C LYS A 386 7.14 39.48 1.72
N ASP A 387 7.98 39.34 0.68
CA ASP A 387 8.39 40.48 -0.16
C ASP A 387 7.24 40.91 -1.10
N ALA A 388 6.36 39.97 -1.47
CA ALA A 388 5.15 40.28 -2.23
C ALA A 388 4.00 40.85 -1.38
N ARG A 389 4.16 40.95 -0.06
CA ARG A 389 3.13 41.40 0.86
C ARG A 389 2.87 42.91 0.67
N SER A 390 1.68 43.29 0.30
CA SER A 390 1.27 44.70 0.10
C SER A 390 0.86 45.37 1.42
N MET A 391 0.82 46.71 1.43
CA MET A 391 0.28 47.46 2.57
C MET A 391 -1.22 47.23 2.81
N LEU A 392 -1.92 46.64 1.83
CA LEU A 392 -3.35 46.31 1.89
C LEU A 392 -3.58 44.82 2.19
N ILE A 393 -2.63 44.18 2.87
CA ILE A 393 -2.80 42.80 3.29
C ILE A 393 -3.97 42.62 4.24
N GLY A 394 -4.68 41.51 4.17
CA GLY A 394 -5.79 41.20 5.05
C GLY A 394 -5.38 40.89 6.49
N GLU A 395 -6.34 40.47 7.28
CA GLU A 395 -6.13 40.13 8.69
C GLU A 395 -5.19 38.94 8.85
N LYS A 396 -4.42 38.94 9.96
CA LYS A 396 -3.62 37.82 10.38
C LYS A 396 -4.53 36.61 10.68
N VAL A 397 -4.20 35.47 10.12
CA VAL A 397 -4.95 34.25 10.35
C VAL A 397 -4.73 33.78 11.80
N LYS A 398 -5.83 33.64 12.53
CA LYS A 398 -5.83 33.10 13.89
C LYS A 398 -6.53 31.72 13.86
N PHE A 399 -5.99 30.77 14.58
CA PHE A 399 -6.64 29.45 14.71
C PHE A 399 -7.95 29.62 15.51
N ILE A 400 -8.97 28.85 15.12
CA ILE A 400 -10.28 28.89 15.77
C ILE A 400 -10.24 28.28 17.18
N THR A 401 -11.12 28.77 18.05
CA THR A 401 -11.23 28.31 19.45
C THR A 401 -12.38 27.33 19.67
N HIS A 402 -13.31 27.25 18.74
CA HIS A 402 -14.49 26.37 18.79
C HIS A 402 -14.61 25.53 17.54
N CYS A 403 -15.16 24.35 17.69
CA CYS A 403 -15.40 23.42 16.60
C CYS A 403 -16.35 24.05 15.56
N PRO A 404 -15.98 24.06 14.27
CA PRO A 404 -16.80 24.68 13.22
C PRO A 404 -18.11 23.90 12.97
N GLU A 405 -18.20 22.65 13.43
CA GLU A 405 -19.32 21.75 13.16
C GLU A 405 -20.32 21.67 14.32
N CYS A 406 -19.84 21.60 15.56
CA CYS A 406 -20.71 21.42 16.73
C CYS A 406 -20.60 22.53 17.78
N GLY A 407 -19.74 23.54 17.59
CA GLY A 407 -19.57 24.68 18.49
C GLY A 407 -18.86 24.38 19.81
N SER A 408 -18.43 23.15 20.07
CA SER A 408 -17.72 22.79 21.30
C SER A 408 -16.35 23.46 21.35
N LYS A 409 -15.92 23.89 22.54
CA LYS A 409 -14.60 24.48 22.75
C LYS A 409 -13.51 23.46 22.42
N LEU A 410 -12.55 23.86 21.59
CA LEU A 410 -11.44 22.99 21.20
C LEU A 410 -10.47 22.84 22.37
N ILE A 411 -9.85 21.64 22.45
CA ILE A 411 -8.80 21.32 23.41
C ILE A 411 -7.50 21.00 22.66
N ARG A 412 -6.37 21.22 23.34
CA ARG A 412 -5.05 20.81 22.88
C ARG A 412 -4.38 20.03 24.00
N PHE A 413 -3.93 18.81 23.70
CA PHE A 413 -3.20 18.01 24.67
C PHE A 413 -1.76 18.48 24.77
N GLU A 414 -1.19 18.34 25.98
CA GLU A 414 0.20 18.70 26.21
C GLU A 414 1.13 17.85 25.33
N GLY A 415 2.10 18.50 24.67
CA GLY A 415 3.02 17.87 23.74
C GLY A 415 2.43 17.51 22.35
N GLU A 416 1.18 17.89 22.06
CA GLU A 416 0.57 17.70 20.75
C GLU A 416 0.37 19.02 20.00
N ALA A 417 0.66 19.02 18.68
CA ALA A 417 0.48 20.19 17.83
C ALA A 417 -0.98 20.40 17.39
N ALA A 418 -1.80 19.35 17.44
CA ALA A 418 -3.17 19.38 16.95
C ALA A 418 -4.16 19.89 18.00
N HIS A 419 -5.21 20.57 17.54
CA HIS A 419 -6.40 20.90 18.33
C HIS A 419 -7.50 19.87 18.05
N TYR A 420 -8.32 19.58 19.06
CA TYR A 420 -9.35 18.55 18.99
C TYR A 420 -10.70 19.08 19.45
N CYS A 421 -11.74 18.64 18.75
CA CYS A 421 -13.11 18.72 19.23
C CYS A 421 -13.37 17.57 20.23
N PRO A 422 -13.68 17.84 21.51
CA PRO A 422 -13.89 16.80 22.52
C PRO A 422 -15.26 16.12 22.42
N ASN A 423 -16.16 16.62 21.58
CA ASN A 423 -17.53 16.11 21.46
C ASN A 423 -17.61 14.90 20.52
N GLU A 424 -17.05 13.78 20.91
CA GLU A 424 -16.96 12.59 20.09
C GLU A 424 -18.30 11.85 19.85
N THR A 425 -19.32 12.13 20.67
CA THR A 425 -20.62 11.46 20.63
C THR A 425 -21.70 12.23 19.86
N ALA A 426 -21.50 13.54 19.64
CA ALA A 426 -22.49 14.38 19.00
C ALA A 426 -21.93 15.27 17.86
N CYS A 427 -20.62 15.25 17.60
CA CYS A 427 -20.04 15.97 16.48
C CYS A 427 -20.21 15.18 15.18
N PRO A 428 -20.99 15.68 14.19
CA PRO A 428 -21.36 14.88 13.00
C PRO A 428 -20.17 14.34 12.21
N PRO A 429 -19.08 15.10 11.93
CA PRO A 429 -17.91 14.54 11.23
C PRO A 429 -17.23 13.42 11.99
N GLN A 430 -17.21 13.46 13.34
CA GLN A 430 -16.61 12.40 14.15
C GLN A 430 -17.45 11.12 14.08
N ILE A 431 -18.76 11.24 14.18
CA ILE A 431 -19.69 10.10 14.08
C ILE A 431 -19.57 9.46 12.69
N LYS A 432 -19.74 10.25 11.63
CA LYS A 432 -19.63 9.77 10.25
C LYS A 432 -18.26 9.14 9.98
N GLY A 433 -17.19 9.81 10.38
CA GLY A 433 -15.84 9.30 10.19
C GLY A 433 -15.53 8.02 10.97
N LYS A 434 -16.14 7.80 12.15
CA LYS A 434 -16.07 6.52 12.87
C LYS A 434 -16.77 5.40 12.09
N ILE A 435 -17.95 5.69 11.50
CA ILE A 435 -18.68 4.73 10.67
C ILE A 435 -17.91 4.44 9.38
N GLU A 436 -17.38 5.45 8.69
CA GLU A 436 -16.54 5.29 7.50
C GLU A 436 -15.29 4.44 7.76
N HIS A 437 -14.64 4.64 8.91
CA HIS A 437 -13.52 3.82 9.33
C HIS A 437 -13.96 2.38 9.56
N PHE A 438 -15.06 2.18 10.27
CA PHE A 438 -15.59 0.86 10.60
C PHE A 438 -15.91 0.03 9.35
N ILE A 439 -16.56 0.63 8.35
CA ILE A 439 -16.92 -0.06 7.09
C ILE A 439 -15.73 -0.25 6.14
N SER A 440 -14.60 0.40 6.40
CA SER A 440 -13.45 0.41 5.49
C SER A 440 -12.91 -1.00 5.22
N ARG A 441 -12.21 -1.16 4.08
CA ARG A 441 -11.65 -2.44 3.61
C ARG A 441 -10.74 -3.11 4.64
N LYS A 442 -9.94 -2.34 5.38
CA LYS A 442 -9.03 -2.86 6.42
C LYS A 442 -9.73 -3.19 7.74
N ALA A 443 -10.90 -2.63 7.96
CA ALA A 443 -11.72 -2.89 9.15
C ALA A 443 -12.77 -3.97 8.81
N MET A 444 -14.04 -3.64 8.79
CA MET A 444 -15.12 -4.62 8.58
C MET A 444 -15.36 -4.98 7.12
N ASN A 445 -14.75 -4.28 6.15
CA ASN A 445 -14.84 -4.53 4.71
C ASN A 445 -16.30 -4.65 4.20
N ILE A 446 -17.12 -3.67 4.52
CA ILE A 446 -18.52 -3.65 4.08
C ILE A 446 -18.59 -2.96 2.72
N ASP A 447 -18.81 -3.75 1.68
CA ASP A 447 -18.95 -3.24 0.32
C ASP A 447 -20.32 -2.56 0.10
N GLY A 448 -20.35 -1.60 -0.83
CA GLY A 448 -21.57 -0.86 -1.20
C GLY A 448 -21.86 0.35 -0.32
N LEU A 449 -21.14 0.53 0.79
CA LEU A 449 -21.19 1.72 1.64
C LEU A 449 -20.00 2.63 1.36
N GLY A 450 -20.27 3.85 0.91
CA GLY A 450 -19.26 4.89 0.77
C GLY A 450 -19.57 6.10 1.66
N PRO A 451 -18.68 7.11 1.73
CA PRO A 451 -18.89 8.32 2.54
C PRO A 451 -20.22 9.04 2.24
N GLU A 452 -20.61 9.12 0.98
CA GLU A 452 -21.89 9.75 0.58
C GLU A 452 -23.10 8.98 1.09
N THR A 453 -23.05 7.64 1.06
CA THR A 453 -24.12 6.78 1.57
C THR A 453 -24.19 6.86 3.09
N VAL A 454 -23.06 6.85 3.78
CA VAL A 454 -22.99 7.04 5.24
C VAL A 454 -23.58 8.40 5.64
N ASP A 455 -23.22 9.46 4.93
CA ASP A 455 -23.77 10.80 5.17
C ASP A 455 -25.30 10.83 4.96
N MET A 456 -25.80 10.20 3.91
CA MET A 456 -27.22 10.10 3.65
C MET A 456 -27.96 9.33 4.77
N PHE A 457 -27.46 8.16 5.17
CA PHE A 457 -28.06 7.35 6.22
C PHE A 457 -28.04 8.07 7.58
N TYR A 458 -26.95 8.77 7.88
CA TYR A 458 -26.85 9.58 9.09
C TYR A 458 -27.86 10.74 9.09
N ARG A 459 -27.98 11.50 7.98
CA ARG A 459 -28.95 12.61 7.87
C ARG A 459 -30.39 12.17 7.95
N LEU A 460 -30.71 10.98 7.44
CA LEU A 460 -32.05 10.38 7.51
C LEU A 460 -32.33 9.72 8.87
N GLY A 461 -31.35 9.69 9.78
CA GLY A 461 -31.49 9.08 11.10
C GLY A 461 -31.55 7.56 11.10
N LEU A 462 -31.18 6.91 9.99
CA LEU A 462 -31.13 5.45 9.87
C LEU A 462 -29.98 4.85 10.69
N ILE A 463 -28.87 5.58 10.80
CA ILE A 463 -27.70 5.20 11.61
C ILE A 463 -27.24 6.38 12.48
N LYS A 464 -26.87 6.08 13.71
CA LYS A 464 -26.27 7.03 14.68
C LYS A 464 -24.89 6.58 15.13
N ASP A 465 -24.61 5.29 15.03
CA ASP A 465 -23.34 4.66 15.33
C ASP A 465 -23.10 3.42 14.46
N THR A 466 -21.99 2.72 14.67
CA THR A 466 -21.61 1.54 13.89
C THR A 466 -22.48 0.31 14.17
N ALA A 467 -23.10 0.19 15.35
CA ALA A 467 -23.96 -0.95 15.67
C ALA A 467 -25.32 -0.86 14.96
N ASP A 468 -25.78 0.35 14.64
CA ASP A 468 -27.04 0.55 13.90
C ASP A 468 -26.97 -0.01 12.47
N LEU A 469 -25.77 -0.14 11.89
CA LEU A 469 -25.59 -0.78 10.57
C LEU A 469 -26.21 -2.18 10.52
N TYR A 470 -26.08 -2.95 11.61
CA TYR A 470 -26.56 -4.33 11.70
C TYR A 470 -28.09 -4.45 11.89
N GLN A 471 -28.78 -3.33 12.05
CA GLN A 471 -30.24 -3.25 12.13
C GLN A 471 -30.91 -2.87 10.78
N LEU A 472 -30.08 -2.42 9.80
CA LEU A 472 -30.58 -2.00 8.49
C LEU A 472 -31.18 -3.17 7.70
N LYS A 473 -32.33 -2.92 7.09
CA LYS A 473 -33.01 -3.86 6.21
C LYS A 473 -33.07 -3.32 4.78
N THR A 474 -33.22 -4.21 3.81
CA THR A 474 -33.36 -3.84 2.40
C THR A 474 -34.50 -2.82 2.18
N ASP A 475 -35.61 -2.97 2.91
CA ASP A 475 -36.76 -2.07 2.82
C ASP A 475 -36.46 -0.63 3.29
N ASP A 476 -35.52 -0.45 4.21
CA ASP A 476 -35.11 0.88 4.70
C ASP A 476 -34.27 1.64 3.65
N ILE A 477 -33.66 0.92 2.71
CA ILE A 477 -32.62 1.46 1.81
C ILE A 477 -33.12 1.58 0.35
N LYS A 478 -33.87 0.59 -0.14
CA LYS A 478 -34.20 0.44 -1.57
C LYS A 478 -34.94 1.63 -2.22
N ASN A 479 -35.67 2.41 -1.41
CA ASN A 479 -36.46 3.55 -1.87
C ASN A 479 -35.73 4.90 -1.69
N LEU A 480 -34.48 4.90 -1.21
CA LEU A 480 -33.69 6.11 -1.03
C LEU A 480 -33.15 6.63 -2.37
N GLU A 481 -32.82 7.92 -2.41
CA GLU A 481 -32.27 8.57 -3.60
C GLU A 481 -31.00 7.83 -4.08
N ARG A 482 -30.93 7.51 -5.36
CA ARG A 482 -29.83 6.76 -6.02
C ARG A 482 -29.63 5.32 -5.51
N MET A 483 -30.56 4.80 -4.73
CA MET A 483 -30.60 3.41 -4.30
C MET A 483 -31.65 2.62 -5.07
N GLY A 484 -31.38 1.35 -5.30
CA GLY A 484 -32.31 0.40 -5.87
C GLY A 484 -32.27 -0.90 -5.09
N GLU A 485 -33.17 -1.82 -5.38
CA GLU A 485 -33.28 -3.10 -4.67
C GLU A 485 -31.95 -3.85 -4.63
N LYS A 486 -31.29 -3.98 -5.77
CA LYS A 486 -29.97 -4.65 -5.87
C LYS A 486 -28.88 -3.97 -5.04
N SER A 487 -28.84 -2.62 -5.01
CA SER A 487 -27.88 -1.88 -4.19
C SER A 487 -28.15 -2.08 -2.70
N ALA A 488 -29.41 -2.04 -2.31
CA ALA A 488 -29.84 -2.29 -0.93
C ALA A 488 -29.52 -3.71 -0.47
N GLU A 489 -29.77 -4.72 -1.31
CA GLU A 489 -29.39 -6.12 -1.04
C GLU A 489 -27.88 -6.28 -0.89
N ASN A 490 -27.09 -5.67 -1.77
CA ASN A 490 -25.62 -5.73 -1.69
C ASN A 490 -25.10 -5.15 -0.37
N ILE A 491 -25.63 -4.01 0.06
CA ILE A 491 -25.27 -3.38 1.35
C ILE A 491 -25.62 -4.31 2.51
N VAL A 492 -26.87 -4.82 2.58
CA VAL A 492 -27.30 -5.69 3.68
C VAL A 492 -26.50 -6.99 3.70
N ASN A 493 -26.21 -7.58 2.54
CA ASN A 493 -25.38 -8.78 2.43
C ASN A 493 -23.93 -8.50 2.85
N GLY A 494 -23.35 -7.35 2.47
CA GLY A 494 -22.03 -6.92 2.92
C GLY A 494 -21.95 -6.73 4.44
N ILE A 495 -22.98 -6.15 5.05
CA ILE A 495 -23.09 -6.03 6.50
C ILE A 495 -23.18 -7.42 7.15
N ALA A 496 -23.99 -8.33 6.61
CA ALA A 496 -24.10 -9.69 7.14
C ALA A 496 -22.76 -10.45 7.03
N ALA A 497 -22.06 -10.36 5.90
CA ALA A 497 -20.77 -10.98 5.68
C ALA A 497 -19.69 -10.44 6.64
N SER A 498 -19.78 -9.18 7.04
CA SER A 498 -18.82 -8.57 7.97
C SER A 498 -18.80 -9.19 9.36
N LYS A 499 -19.83 -9.96 9.74
CA LYS A 499 -19.88 -10.68 11.01
C LYS A 499 -18.81 -11.77 11.14
N GLU A 500 -18.28 -12.26 10.00
CA GLU A 500 -17.21 -13.27 9.94
C GLU A 500 -15.79 -12.64 9.97
N VAL A 501 -15.71 -11.33 10.06
CA VAL A 501 -14.42 -10.62 10.12
C VAL A 501 -13.71 -10.95 11.43
N PRO A 502 -12.40 -11.33 11.42
CA PRO A 502 -11.69 -11.81 12.61
C PRO A 502 -11.48 -10.72 13.67
N PHE A 503 -11.26 -11.15 14.91
CA PHE A 503 -11.22 -10.31 16.11
C PHE A 503 -10.26 -9.12 16.00
N GLU A 504 -9.04 -9.30 15.46
CA GLU A 504 -8.08 -8.21 15.30
C GLU A 504 -8.59 -7.08 14.39
N ARG A 505 -9.38 -7.41 13.38
CA ARG A 505 -9.97 -6.43 12.49
C ARG A 505 -11.15 -5.72 13.12
N VAL A 506 -11.95 -6.43 13.93
CA VAL A 506 -13.02 -5.80 14.72
C VAL A 506 -12.41 -4.83 15.73
N LEU A 507 -11.33 -5.19 16.42
CA LEU A 507 -10.61 -4.28 17.31
C LEU A 507 -10.10 -3.03 16.60
N PHE A 508 -9.52 -3.19 15.40
CA PHE A 508 -9.12 -2.06 14.57
C PHE A 508 -10.32 -1.20 14.16
N ALA A 509 -11.46 -1.84 13.84
CA ALA A 509 -12.68 -1.16 13.42
C ALA A 509 -13.31 -0.29 14.54
N LEU A 510 -13.11 -0.62 15.81
CA LEU A 510 -13.54 0.21 16.96
C LEU A 510 -12.93 1.62 16.93
N GLY A 511 -11.80 1.78 16.25
CA GLY A 511 -11.16 3.08 16.05
C GLY A 511 -10.57 3.68 17.33
N ILE A 512 -10.13 2.86 18.28
CA ILE A 512 -9.46 3.29 19.51
C ILE A 512 -8.21 4.12 19.13
N ARG A 513 -8.06 5.27 19.76
CA ARG A 513 -6.95 6.18 19.44
C ARG A 513 -5.61 5.48 19.68
N PHE A 514 -4.66 5.66 18.75
CA PHE A 514 -3.34 4.99 18.70
C PHE A 514 -3.37 3.48 18.48
N VAL A 515 -4.52 2.85 18.40
CA VAL A 515 -4.65 1.43 18.06
C VAL A 515 -4.82 1.30 16.54
N GLY A 516 -3.72 1.18 15.83
CA GLY A 516 -3.68 0.86 14.40
C GLY A 516 -3.80 -0.65 14.17
N GLU A 517 -3.80 -1.05 12.91
CA GLU A 517 -3.93 -2.45 12.48
C GLU A 517 -2.92 -3.39 13.17
N THR A 518 -1.63 -2.98 13.26
CA THR A 518 -0.57 -3.77 13.91
C THR A 518 -0.81 -3.94 15.41
N VAL A 519 -1.19 -2.85 16.09
CA VAL A 519 -1.47 -2.86 17.52
C VAL A 519 -2.70 -3.72 17.81
N ALA A 520 -3.75 -3.62 16.99
CA ALA A 520 -4.94 -4.45 17.10
C ALA A 520 -4.63 -5.95 16.96
N LYS A 521 -3.78 -6.34 16.00
CA LYS A 521 -3.29 -7.73 15.86
C LYS A 521 -2.56 -8.21 17.10
N LYS A 522 -1.70 -7.39 17.72
CA LYS A 522 -0.96 -7.74 18.94
C LYS A 522 -1.89 -7.89 20.15
N ILE A 523 -2.86 -6.97 20.28
CA ILE A 523 -3.88 -7.06 21.32
C ILE A 523 -4.70 -8.34 21.16
N ALA A 524 -5.21 -8.62 19.95
CA ALA A 524 -5.99 -9.82 19.69
C ALA A 524 -5.24 -11.12 19.98
N LYS A 525 -3.91 -11.14 19.78
CA LYS A 525 -3.07 -12.29 20.17
C LYS A 525 -2.87 -12.43 21.67
N SER A 526 -2.96 -11.34 22.43
CA SER A 526 -2.66 -11.29 23.87
C SER A 526 -3.88 -11.47 24.76
N PHE A 527 -5.09 -11.32 24.24
CA PHE A 527 -6.34 -11.45 24.96
C PHE A 527 -7.24 -12.52 24.32
N THR A 528 -7.98 -13.25 25.14
CA THR A 528 -8.88 -14.30 24.68
C THR A 528 -10.14 -13.71 24.03
N ASP A 529 -10.66 -12.65 24.63
CA ASP A 529 -11.88 -11.98 24.23
C ASP A 529 -11.85 -10.48 24.57
N ILE A 530 -12.89 -9.77 24.18
CA ILE A 530 -13.03 -8.34 24.41
C ILE A 530 -13.23 -8.01 25.90
N GLU A 531 -13.87 -8.87 26.68
CA GLU A 531 -14.12 -8.66 28.10
C GLU A 531 -12.83 -8.68 28.91
N GLU A 532 -11.89 -9.56 28.55
CA GLU A 532 -10.56 -9.58 29.14
C GLU A 532 -9.81 -8.29 28.86
N LEU A 533 -9.92 -7.75 27.62
CA LEU A 533 -9.32 -6.48 27.22
C LEU A 533 -9.95 -5.29 27.95
N GLU A 534 -11.28 -5.25 28.07
CA GLU A 534 -12.02 -4.18 28.75
C GLU A 534 -11.65 -4.00 30.24
N ASN A 535 -11.21 -5.09 30.85
CA ASN A 535 -10.84 -5.15 32.28
C ASN A 535 -9.31 -5.17 32.48
N ALA A 536 -8.52 -5.01 31.40
CA ALA A 536 -7.07 -4.99 31.46
C ALA A 536 -6.55 -3.72 32.17
N ASP A 537 -5.59 -3.88 33.06
CA ASP A 537 -4.89 -2.79 33.70
C ASP A 537 -3.70 -2.29 32.85
N LEU A 538 -3.11 -1.18 33.29
CA LEU A 538 -2.00 -0.52 32.60
C LEU A 538 -0.78 -1.46 32.45
N GLU A 539 -0.44 -2.21 33.48
CA GLU A 539 0.73 -3.09 33.49
C GLU A 539 0.53 -4.28 32.53
N LYS A 540 -0.66 -4.88 32.50
CA LYS A 540 -0.98 -5.97 31.59
C LYS A 540 -0.86 -5.53 30.14
N LEU A 541 -1.37 -4.34 29.80
CA LEU A 541 -1.27 -3.77 28.46
C LEU A 541 0.17 -3.42 28.08
N LYS A 542 0.96 -2.83 28.98
CA LYS A 542 2.38 -2.48 28.75
C LYS A 542 3.29 -3.69 28.58
N ASN A 543 2.90 -4.86 29.07
CA ASN A 543 3.65 -6.08 28.88
C ASN A 543 3.56 -6.64 27.45
N ILE A 544 2.64 -6.13 26.63
CA ILE A 544 2.51 -6.48 25.20
C ILE A 544 3.56 -5.70 24.42
N ASP A 545 4.31 -6.41 23.57
CA ASP A 545 5.36 -5.82 22.74
C ASP A 545 4.83 -4.64 21.88
N GLU A 546 5.58 -3.54 21.83
CA GLU A 546 5.22 -2.27 21.15
C GLU A 546 4.02 -1.51 21.75
N ILE A 547 3.42 -1.95 22.82
CA ILE A 547 2.38 -1.19 23.51
C ILE A 547 3.01 -0.37 24.65
N GLY A 548 3.30 0.89 24.33
CA GLY A 548 3.79 1.86 25.32
C GLY A 548 2.66 2.44 26.14
N GLU A 549 3.02 3.20 27.19
CA GLU A 549 2.09 3.82 28.13
C GLU A 549 0.97 4.64 27.46
N LYS A 550 1.29 5.39 26.40
CA LYS A 550 0.31 6.22 25.66
C LYS A 550 -0.79 5.39 24.99
N ILE A 551 -0.42 4.24 24.39
CA ILE A 551 -1.38 3.32 23.77
C ILE A 551 -2.22 2.64 24.84
N ALA A 552 -1.57 2.11 25.88
CA ALA A 552 -2.24 1.44 27.00
C ALA A 552 -3.26 2.37 27.67
N GLN A 553 -2.87 3.61 27.96
CA GLN A 553 -3.77 4.61 28.54
C GLN A 553 -4.95 4.95 27.63
N SER A 554 -4.73 4.98 26.31
CA SER A 554 -5.81 5.22 25.35
C SER A 554 -6.84 4.10 25.32
N ILE A 555 -6.41 2.84 25.45
CA ILE A 555 -7.29 1.66 25.55
C ILE A 555 -8.13 1.74 26.83
N ILE A 556 -7.49 2.00 27.98
CA ILE A 556 -8.18 2.14 29.26
C ILE A 556 -9.20 3.27 29.21
N THR A 557 -8.82 4.42 28.65
CA THR A 557 -9.72 5.58 28.51
C THR A 557 -10.94 5.24 27.62
N TYR A 558 -10.73 4.50 26.54
CA TYR A 558 -11.81 4.07 25.66
C TYR A 558 -12.85 3.22 26.39
N PHE A 559 -12.41 2.19 27.12
CA PHE A 559 -13.29 1.28 27.86
C PHE A 559 -13.77 1.85 29.21
N SER A 560 -13.19 2.94 29.70
CA SER A 560 -13.73 3.68 30.84
C SER A 560 -14.99 4.48 30.49
N ASN A 561 -15.25 4.72 29.22
CA ASN A 561 -16.44 5.40 28.75
C ASN A 561 -17.62 4.40 28.64
N PRO A 562 -18.71 4.56 29.42
CA PRO A 562 -19.85 3.66 29.36
C PRO A 562 -20.50 3.53 27.98
N ALA A 563 -20.52 4.62 27.20
CA ALA A 563 -21.07 4.61 25.85
C ALA A 563 -20.29 3.70 24.90
N ASN A 564 -18.96 3.64 25.03
CA ASN A 564 -18.12 2.74 24.24
C ASN A 564 -18.33 1.28 24.64
N ARG A 565 -18.47 0.97 25.93
CA ARG A 565 -18.82 -0.39 26.39
C ARG A 565 -20.18 -0.83 25.90
N GLU A 566 -21.18 0.06 25.95
CA GLU A 566 -22.51 -0.22 25.41
C GLU A 566 -22.46 -0.51 23.90
N LEU A 567 -21.69 0.28 23.15
CA LEU A 567 -21.48 0.07 21.71
C LEU A 567 -20.88 -1.31 21.43
N VAL A 568 -19.82 -1.69 22.16
CA VAL A 568 -19.16 -2.99 22.02
C VAL A 568 -20.12 -4.14 22.36
N GLU A 569 -20.92 -4.01 23.40
CA GLU A 569 -21.92 -5.02 23.76
C GLU A 569 -23.03 -5.17 22.69
N ARG A 570 -23.46 -4.06 22.09
CA ARG A 570 -24.39 -4.09 20.94
C ARG A 570 -23.76 -4.75 19.71
N LEU A 571 -22.49 -4.49 19.41
CA LEU A 571 -21.76 -5.16 18.32
C LEU A 571 -21.65 -6.67 18.58
N LYS A 572 -21.32 -7.06 19.82
CA LYS A 572 -21.30 -8.47 20.26
C LYS A 572 -22.66 -9.15 20.10
N SER A 573 -23.74 -8.49 20.54
CA SER A 573 -25.10 -8.99 20.42
C SER A 573 -25.56 -9.13 18.94
N ASN A 574 -24.96 -8.36 18.02
CA ASN A 574 -25.17 -8.50 16.59
C ASN A 574 -24.35 -9.64 15.94
N GLY A 575 -23.50 -10.32 16.70
CA GLY A 575 -22.77 -11.52 16.29
C GLY A 575 -21.40 -11.25 15.67
N LEU A 576 -20.75 -10.12 15.99
CA LEU A 576 -19.38 -9.86 15.56
C LEU A 576 -18.37 -10.72 16.33
N GLN A 577 -17.25 -11.05 15.69
CA GLN A 577 -16.17 -11.84 16.28
C GLN A 577 -15.35 -10.98 17.26
N LEU A 578 -15.67 -11.05 18.54
CA LEU A 578 -15.00 -10.32 19.63
C LEU A 578 -14.21 -11.25 20.56
N HIS A 579 -13.79 -12.40 20.03
CA HIS A 579 -12.98 -13.41 20.71
C HIS A 579 -12.07 -14.12 19.70
N ARG A 580 -11.03 -14.76 20.21
CA ARG A 580 -10.15 -15.63 19.40
C ARG A 580 -10.87 -16.93 19.05
N THR A 581 -10.72 -17.38 17.82
CA THR A 581 -11.28 -18.66 17.38
C THR A 581 -10.33 -19.82 17.74
N GLU A 582 -10.83 -21.06 17.73
CA GLU A 582 -9.99 -22.25 17.92
C GLU A 582 -8.92 -22.40 16.81
N GLU A 583 -9.19 -21.92 15.59
CA GLU A 583 -8.22 -21.90 14.51
C GLU A 583 -7.07 -20.92 14.79
N ASP A 584 -7.33 -19.79 15.45
CA ASP A 584 -6.30 -18.83 15.86
C ASP A 584 -5.36 -19.43 16.93
N LEU A 585 -5.79 -20.46 17.64
CA LEU A 585 -5.04 -21.19 18.65
C LEU A 585 -4.33 -22.42 18.05
N SER A 586 -4.69 -22.87 16.86
CA SER A 586 -4.09 -24.01 16.19
C SER A 586 -2.64 -23.72 15.79
N GLY A 587 -1.72 -24.58 16.22
CA GLY A 587 -0.27 -24.41 15.97
C GLY A 587 0.50 -23.67 17.07
N TYR A 588 -0.16 -23.23 18.14
CA TYR A 588 0.53 -22.74 19.34
C TYR A 588 0.90 -23.91 20.25
N THR A 589 2.14 -23.89 20.75
CA THR A 589 2.65 -24.84 21.74
C THR A 589 3.32 -24.08 22.88
N ASP A 590 3.54 -24.76 24.00
CA ASP A 590 4.23 -24.18 25.16
C ASP A 590 5.71 -24.66 25.26
N LYS A 591 6.30 -25.15 24.17
CA LYS A 591 7.67 -25.69 24.15
C LYS A 591 8.73 -24.69 24.62
N LEU A 592 8.49 -23.40 24.42
CA LEU A 592 9.37 -22.30 24.82
C LEU A 592 8.78 -21.44 25.94
N ALA A 593 7.74 -21.91 26.64
CA ALA A 593 7.05 -21.14 27.68
C ALA A 593 8.05 -20.63 28.75
N GLY A 594 7.95 -19.35 29.09
CA GLY A 594 8.84 -18.70 30.07
C GLY A 594 10.26 -18.41 29.59
N GLN A 595 10.62 -18.75 28.36
CA GLN A 595 11.95 -18.48 27.80
C GLN A 595 12.02 -17.10 27.13
N SER A 596 13.09 -16.36 27.44
CA SER A 596 13.41 -15.07 26.80
C SER A 596 14.59 -15.29 25.84
N ILE A 597 14.35 -15.07 24.54
CA ILE A 597 15.25 -15.45 23.45
C ILE A 597 15.68 -14.21 22.69
N VAL A 598 16.98 -14.05 22.44
CA VAL A 598 17.55 -13.01 21.58
C VAL A 598 17.88 -13.62 20.23
N ILE A 599 17.48 -12.98 19.15
CA ILE A 599 17.82 -13.37 17.80
C ILE A 599 18.98 -12.52 17.29
N SER A 600 20.07 -13.14 16.82
CA SER A 600 21.28 -12.44 16.37
C SER A 600 21.99 -13.20 15.25
N GLY A 601 22.58 -12.47 14.29
CA GLY A 601 23.32 -13.07 13.17
C GLY A 601 22.52 -13.07 11.88
N VAL A 602 23.05 -13.75 10.89
CA VAL A 602 22.52 -13.95 9.55
C VAL A 602 22.01 -15.38 9.44
N PHE A 603 20.78 -15.57 9.03
CA PHE A 603 20.09 -16.85 9.02
C PHE A 603 19.99 -17.43 7.62
N THR A 604 20.08 -18.76 7.49
CA THR A 604 20.05 -19.48 6.21
C THR A 604 18.70 -20.15 5.92
N HIS A 605 18.02 -20.68 6.95
CA HIS A 605 16.78 -21.43 6.80
C HIS A 605 15.53 -20.53 6.79
N HIS A 606 15.47 -19.58 7.73
CA HIS A 606 14.33 -18.68 7.89
C HIS A 606 14.79 -17.25 8.14
N SER A 607 13.91 -16.28 7.87
CA SER A 607 14.16 -14.87 8.22
C SER A 607 14.07 -14.65 9.73
N ARG A 608 14.60 -13.53 10.20
CA ARG A 608 14.47 -13.13 11.63
C ARG A 608 13.02 -13.00 12.08
N ASP A 609 12.15 -12.52 11.20
CA ASP A 609 10.74 -12.34 11.52
C ASP A 609 10.01 -13.70 11.60
N GLU A 610 10.36 -14.66 10.74
CA GLU A 610 9.86 -16.04 10.84
C GLU A 610 10.32 -16.72 12.14
N TYR A 611 11.59 -16.56 12.53
CA TYR A 611 12.07 -17.08 13.82
C TYR A 611 11.39 -16.42 15.01
N LYS A 612 11.12 -15.12 14.95
CA LYS A 612 10.35 -14.42 15.97
C LYS A 612 8.94 -15.00 16.10
N GLU A 613 8.28 -15.24 14.97
CA GLU A 613 6.96 -15.86 14.95
C GLU A 613 6.98 -17.31 15.48
N MET A 614 7.99 -18.10 15.13
CA MET A 614 8.18 -19.45 15.67
C MET A 614 8.39 -19.44 17.20
N ILE A 615 9.18 -18.50 17.73
CA ILE A 615 9.38 -18.34 19.17
C ILE A 615 8.05 -18.00 19.84
N GLU A 616 7.29 -17.05 19.32
CA GLU A 616 6.00 -16.62 19.85
C GLU A 616 4.95 -17.74 19.77
N LYS A 617 4.87 -18.47 18.65
CA LYS A 617 3.97 -19.62 18.49
C LYS A 617 4.27 -20.77 19.45
N ASN A 618 5.51 -20.89 19.92
CA ASN A 618 5.91 -21.89 20.88
C ASN A 618 5.95 -21.38 22.34
N GLY A 619 5.32 -20.23 22.63
CA GLY A 619 5.18 -19.67 23.98
C GLY A 619 6.42 -18.94 24.50
N GLY A 620 7.45 -18.73 23.67
CA GLY A 620 8.66 -17.99 24.03
C GLY A 620 8.49 -16.48 23.85
N LYS A 621 9.39 -15.71 24.44
CA LYS A 621 9.46 -14.25 24.33
C LYS A 621 10.72 -13.84 23.57
N ASN A 622 10.56 -13.14 22.42
CA ASN A 622 11.68 -12.52 21.75
C ASN A 622 12.05 -11.20 22.44
N VAL A 623 13.33 -11.02 22.78
CA VAL A 623 13.85 -9.81 23.45
C VAL A 623 14.99 -9.19 22.64
N GLY A 624 15.05 -7.87 22.61
CA GLY A 624 15.99 -7.13 21.74
C GLY A 624 17.43 -7.08 22.28
N SER A 625 17.65 -7.30 23.58
CA SER A 625 18.95 -7.17 24.23
C SER A 625 19.25 -8.34 25.16
N ILE A 626 20.53 -8.73 25.21
CA ILE A 626 21.03 -9.79 26.09
C ILE A 626 21.10 -9.27 27.52
N SER A 627 20.55 -10.03 28.47
CA SER A 627 20.59 -9.78 29.91
C SER A 627 20.77 -11.09 30.67
N SER A 628 20.95 -11.02 32.00
CA SER A 628 20.96 -12.20 32.87
C SER A 628 19.68 -13.02 32.87
N LYS A 629 18.56 -12.45 32.33
CA LYS A 629 17.28 -13.11 32.17
C LYS A 629 17.11 -13.74 30.78
N THR A 630 18.07 -13.62 29.88
CA THR A 630 18.03 -14.23 28.54
C THR A 630 18.28 -15.73 28.68
N SER A 631 17.33 -16.55 28.22
CA SER A 631 17.43 -18.02 28.30
C SER A 631 18.47 -18.57 27.33
N PHE A 632 18.43 -18.10 26.09
CA PHE A 632 19.44 -18.39 25.08
C PHE A 632 19.40 -17.37 23.94
N ILE A 633 20.42 -17.42 23.10
CA ILE A 633 20.51 -16.62 21.87
C ILE A 633 20.36 -17.59 20.70
N LEU A 634 19.37 -17.34 19.83
CA LEU A 634 19.31 -17.98 18.53
C LEU A 634 20.28 -17.26 17.60
N ALA A 635 21.36 -17.91 17.28
CA ALA A 635 22.48 -17.35 16.53
C ALA A 635 22.52 -17.93 15.11
N GLY A 636 22.43 -17.06 14.12
CA GLY A 636 22.84 -17.34 12.76
C GLY A 636 24.34 -17.10 12.56
N GLU A 637 24.80 -17.17 11.31
CA GLU A 637 26.16 -16.80 10.95
C GLU A 637 26.46 -15.32 11.22
N ASN A 638 27.72 -14.99 11.45
CA ASN A 638 28.20 -13.60 11.66
C ASN A 638 27.49 -12.84 12.79
N MET A 639 27.23 -13.53 13.92
CA MET A 639 26.77 -12.83 15.13
C MET A 639 27.79 -11.75 15.52
N GLY A 640 27.32 -10.51 15.71
CA GLY A 640 28.20 -9.37 16.02
C GLY A 640 29.06 -9.60 17.28
N PRO A 641 30.36 -9.25 17.24
CA PRO A 641 31.34 -9.54 18.29
C PRO A 641 30.93 -9.02 19.67
N ALA A 642 30.32 -7.85 19.74
CA ALA A 642 29.82 -7.26 20.99
C ALA A 642 28.72 -8.09 21.67
N LYS A 643 27.84 -8.74 20.87
CA LYS A 643 26.81 -9.63 21.40
C LYS A 643 27.38 -10.96 21.82
N LEU A 644 28.36 -11.50 21.09
CA LEU A 644 29.09 -12.70 21.44
C LEU A 644 29.81 -12.55 22.78
N GLU A 645 30.56 -11.47 22.94
CA GLU A 645 31.29 -11.14 24.19
C GLU A 645 30.32 -11.00 25.36
N LYS A 646 29.20 -10.30 25.15
CA LYS A 646 28.18 -10.11 26.19
C LYS A 646 27.51 -11.43 26.58
N ALA A 647 27.26 -12.32 25.62
CA ALA A 647 26.70 -13.65 25.87
C ALA A 647 27.66 -14.49 26.72
N GLN A 648 28.94 -14.51 26.36
CA GLN A 648 29.98 -15.23 27.10
C GLN A 648 30.16 -14.69 28.52
N LYS A 649 30.18 -13.37 28.68
CA LYS A 649 30.29 -12.70 29.99
C LYS A 649 29.11 -13.00 30.92
N LEU A 650 27.90 -13.16 30.38
CA LEU A 650 26.70 -13.45 31.14
C LEU A 650 26.37 -14.95 31.22
N GLY A 651 27.15 -15.82 30.58
CA GLY A 651 26.91 -17.27 30.55
C GLY A 651 25.64 -17.68 29.82
N VAL A 652 25.18 -16.85 28.86
CA VAL A 652 23.95 -17.13 28.10
C VAL A 652 24.26 -18.15 26.99
N LYS A 653 23.47 -19.22 26.91
CA LYS A 653 23.60 -20.26 25.89
C LYS A 653 23.41 -19.66 24.49
N ILE A 654 24.27 -20.08 23.57
CA ILE A 654 24.11 -19.78 22.13
C ILE A 654 23.62 -21.05 21.45
N MET A 655 22.60 -20.93 20.62
CA MET A 655 21.94 -22.04 19.92
C MET A 655 21.93 -21.74 18.42
N SER A 656 22.27 -22.71 17.59
CA SER A 656 22.21 -22.61 16.13
C SER A 656 20.76 -22.70 15.60
N GLU A 657 20.56 -22.41 14.31
CA GLU A 657 19.27 -22.59 13.63
C GLU A 657 18.77 -24.04 13.72
N ASP A 658 19.65 -25.00 13.42
CA ASP A 658 19.29 -26.43 13.44
C ASP A 658 18.90 -26.92 14.84
N GLU A 659 19.66 -26.49 15.86
CA GLU A 659 19.35 -26.81 17.27
C GLU A 659 18.01 -26.20 17.69
N PHE A 660 17.71 -24.97 17.26
CA PHE A 660 16.44 -24.32 17.56
C PHE A 660 15.27 -25.00 16.85
N LEU A 661 15.40 -25.32 15.55
CA LEU A 661 14.36 -26.02 14.81
C LEU A 661 14.09 -27.41 15.37
N ALA A 662 15.13 -28.12 15.80
CA ALA A 662 14.98 -29.40 16.50
C ALA A 662 14.28 -29.27 17.87
N LEU A 663 14.47 -28.13 18.58
CA LEU A 663 13.85 -27.87 19.87
C LEU A 663 12.33 -27.63 19.74
N ILE A 664 11.89 -26.99 18.65
CA ILE A 664 10.49 -26.66 18.43
C ILE A 664 9.73 -27.68 17.56
N SER A 665 10.44 -28.62 16.92
CA SER A 665 9.85 -29.77 16.18
C SER A 665 9.24 -30.83 17.12
#